data_ce8aafb95cc45f8cc95368aa0802b2ac
#
_entry.id   ce8aafb95cc45f8cc95368aa0802b2ac
#
_cell.length_a   1.000
_cell.length_b   1.000
_cell.length_c   1.000
_cell.angle_alpha   90.00
_cell.angle_beta   90.00
_cell.angle_gamma   90.00
#
_symmetry.space_group_name_H-M   'P 1'
#
loop_
_entity.id
_entity.type
_entity.pdbx_description
1 polymer ?
#
loop_
_entity_poly.entity_id
_entity_poly.type
_entity_poly.pdbx_seq_one_letter_code
_entity_poly.pdbx_strand_id
1 'polypeptide(L)'
;MIEKMKFLSITGPKTDIDRVVNTYLSKYEIHLENALSELTAVESLSPFMEINPYKEALTTANSFYDELADPEKISVKPMDTEKALTTIRRIQSDYQELSNTRADLESRLAALDESLRVIRPFRNINYNISSILKFQFIHFRFGRIEKEYYQKFEKYIYENLDTIFIKCDEDDQYVWGLYFVPKHEAQKVKAVYSSMHFERIYMPDTYEGTAKEAFEQLTKTRNRVAADLASADQKKADFLLRNQKDIVASRNAIAQLSGNFDVRRLAACTHGDKDVFYILCGWMTERDAHSFQEDIKDDSHIFCIIDGEEDEHLKPGVHQQPPTKLKNPKLFKPFEMYIKMYGLPAYNEMDPTWFVALTYSFIFGAMFGDVGQGLLLFIGGFLLYKFKHITLAGIISCAGVFSTIFGFMFGSIFGFEDVIPALWLRPMNNMMSVPFIGKLNTVFIVAIGFGMCLILLCMIFNILNAWKAGDIEHIWFDTNSVAGLVFYGSAVISIALILTGHTLPGGIVLFIMFGVPLILIFLKEPLTALIEKKSEVMPKEKGMFIVQGLFEMFEVLLSYFSNTLSFVRIGAFAVSHAAMMEVVLMLAGAESGNLNWVVVVLGNLFVCGMEGLIVGIQVLRLEYYEMFSRFYKGTGRKFEPFRSVK
;
A
#
# COMPACT_ATOMS: atom_id res chain seq x y z
N MET A 1 -4.61 14.28 -18.89
CA MET A 1 -3.59 14.58 -19.92
C MET A 1 -2.21 14.39 -19.33
N ILE A 2 -1.27 13.81 -20.09
CA ILE A 2 0.14 13.67 -19.71
C ILE A 2 0.82 15.01 -19.95
N GLU A 3 1.52 15.56 -18.94
CA GLU A 3 2.34 16.77 -19.13
C GLU A 3 3.59 16.45 -19.95
N LYS A 4 3.94 17.35 -20.86
CA LYS A 4 5.18 17.21 -21.63
C LYS A 4 6.38 17.39 -20.71
N MET A 5 7.34 16.47 -20.79
CA MET A 5 8.56 16.46 -20.01
C MET A 5 9.75 16.85 -20.87
N LYS A 6 10.69 17.55 -20.28
CA LYS A 6 11.99 17.89 -20.88
C LYS A 6 13.10 17.33 -19.99
N PHE A 7 14.11 16.75 -20.62
CA PHE A 7 15.31 16.31 -19.93
C PHE A 7 16.26 17.50 -19.77
N LEU A 8 16.81 17.65 -18.58
CA LEU A 8 17.75 18.71 -18.24
C LEU A 8 19.06 18.11 -17.76
N SER A 9 20.16 18.65 -18.28
CA SER A 9 21.52 18.41 -17.78
C SER A 9 22.05 19.71 -17.17
N ILE A 10 22.23 19.73 -15.86
CA ILE A 10 22.66 20.91 -15.08
C ILE A 10 24.09 20.70 -14.64
N THR A 11 24.99 21.62 -15.05
CA THR A 11 26.42 21.54 -14.76
C THR A 11 26.89 22.79 -14.02
N GLY A 12 27.78 22.62 -13.06
CA GLY A 12 28.41 23.71 -12.33
C GLY A 12 29.62 23.24 -11.49
N PRO A 13 30.38 24.17 -10.86
CA PRO A 13 31.48 23.81 -9.98
C PRO A 13 31.02 22.90 -8.82
N LYS A 14 31.82 21.90 -8.47
CA LYS A 14 31.46 20.91 -7.41
C LYS A 14 31.07 21.56 -6.09
N THR A 15 31.69 22.69 -5.73
CA THR A 15 31.43 23.42 -4.48
C THR A 15 30.06 24.10 -4.44
N ASP A 16 29.46 24.36 -5.59
CA ASP A 16 28.22 25.13 -5.74
C ASP A 16 26.94 24.30 -5.74
N ILE A 17 27.05 22.97 -5.70
CA ILE A 17 25.90 22.08 -5.82
C ILE A 17 24.81 22.36 -4.77
N ASP A 18 25.18 22.63 -3.51
CA ASP A 18 24.22 22.93 -2.45
C ASP A 18 23.50 24.26 -2.69
N ARG A 19 24.19 25.26 -3.18
CA ARG A 19 23.59 26.55 -3.53
C ARG A 19 22.55 26.36 -4.63
N VAL A 20 22.90 25.59 -5.67
CA VAL A 20 22.01 25.32 -6.79
C VAL A 20 20.77 24.53 -6.36
N VAL A 21 20.95 23.49 -5.55
CA VAL A 21 19.85 22.69 -5.00
C VAL A 21 18.93 23.56 -4.13
N ASN A 22 19.49 24.36 -3.23
CA ASN A 22 18.71 25.17 -2.30
C ASN A 22 18.04 26.39 -2.94
N THR A 23 18.71 27.05 -3.88
CA THR A 23 18.24 28.33 -4.45
C THR A 23 17.31 28.13 -5.62
N TYR A 24 17.61 27.15 -6.47
CA TYR A 24 16.91 26.94 -7.74
C TYR A 24 16.07 25.66 -7.76
N LEU A 25 16.66 24.48 -7.53
CA LEU A 25 15.94 23.21 -7.67
C LEU A 25 14.81 23.05 -6.64
N SER A 26 14.94 23.65 -5.47
CA SER A 26 13.88 23.63 -4.45
C SER A 26 12.60 24.36 -4.85
N LYS A 27 12.64 25.24 -5.87
CA LYS A 27 11.48 26.00 -6.36
C LYS A 27 10.65 25.22 -7.38
N TYR A 28 11.25 24.21 -8.03
CA TYR A 28 10.66 23.48 -9.15
C TYR A 28 10.47 22.01 -8.81
N GLU A 29 9.51 21.38 -9.49
CA GLU A 29 9.33 19.93 -9.41
C GLU A 29 10.24 19.25 -10.44
N ILE A 30 11.39 18.74 -9.99
CA ILE A 30 12.33 17.98 -10.82
C ILE A 30 12.39 16.52 -10.36
N HIS A 31 12.27 15.59 -11.29
CA HIS A 31 12.57 14.17 -11.08
C HIS A 31 14.03 13.93 -11.43
N LEU A 32 14.88 13.77 -10.42
CA LEU A 32 16.31 13.56 -10.62
C LEU A 32 16.60 12.12 -11.03
N GLU A 33 17.49 11.98 -11.98
CA GLU A 33 18.02 10.69 -12.46
C GLU A 33 19.48 10.55 -12.07
N ASN A 34 19.97 9.30 -12.06
CA ASN A 34 21.39 9.06 -11.82
C ASN A 34 22.19 9.46 -13.07
N ALA A 35 22.95 10.54 -12.99
CA ALA A 35 23.70 11.08 -14.11
C ALA A 35 24.71 10.08 -14.70
N LEU A 36 25.26 9.16 -13.90
CA LEU A 36 26.16 8.10 -14.40
C LEU A 36 25.46 7.09 -15.29
N SER A 37 24.18 6.78 -15.02
CA SER A 37 23.41 5.83 -15.84
C SER A 37 22.89 6.47 -17.12
N GLU A 38 22.64 7.78 -17.10
CA GLU A 38 22.13 8.50 -18.26
C GLU A 38 23.25 8.93 -19.23
N LEU A 39 24.44 9.22 -18.72
CA LEU A 39 25.56 9.73 -19.52
C LEU A 39 26.60 8.64 -19.83
N THR A 40 26.17 7.44 -20.18
CA THR A 40 27.04 6.28 -20.45
C THR A 40 28.02 6.49 -21.61
N ALA A 41 27.76 7.45 -22.49
CA ALA A 41 28.62 7.78 -23.63
C ALA A 41 29.82 8.69 -23.27
N VAL A 42 29.88 9.22 -22.06
CA VAL A 42 30.95 10.12 -21.61
C VAL A 42 31.99 9.32 -20.83
N GLU A 43 33.13 9.05 -21.46
CA GLU A 43 34.29 8.41 -20.82
C GLU A 43 34.95 9.40 -19.86
N SER A 44 34.96 9.20 -18.58
CA SER A 44 35.62 9.98 -17.51
C SER A 44 34.72 10.53 -16.42
N LEU A 45 33.48 10.04 -16.32
CA LEU A 45 32.61 10.42 -15.22
C LEU A 45 32.91 9.56 -13.98
N SER A 46 32.95 10.21 -12.83
CA SER A 46 33.07 9.54 -11.53
C SER A 46 31.86 9.86 -10.65
N PRO A 47 31.45 8.94 -9.75
CA PRO A 47 30.37 9.20 -8.81
C PRO A 47 30.77 10.29 -7.81
N PHE A 48 29.82 11.12 -7.42
CA PHE A 48 30.00 12.07 -6.34
C PHE A 48 30.00 11.32 -4.99
N MET A 49 31.17 10.88 -4.54
CA MET A 49 31.32 10.10 -3.31
C MET A 49 31.56 11.00 -2.10
N GLU A 50 30.49 11.31 -1.36
CA GLU A 50 30.59 11.93 -0.04
C GLU A 50 29.59 11.25 0.92
N ILE A 51 30.00 11.08 2.18
CA ILE A 51 29.12 10.51 3.21
C ILE A 51 28.23 11.62 3.75
N ASN A 52 26.92 11.38 3.78
CA ASN A 52 25.96 12.36 4.30
C ASN A 52 26.16 12.54 5.82
N PRO A 53 26.67 13.73 6.26
CA PRO A 53 26.95 13.98 7.67
C PRO A 53 25.70 14.20 8.52
N TYR A 54 24.54 14.38 7.88
CA TYR A 54 23.27 14.67 8.57
C TYR A 54 22.45 13.41 8.84
N LYS A 55 22.84 12.26 8.28
CA LYS A 55 22.06 11.02 8.34
C LYS A 55 21.87 10.50 9.77
N GLU A 56 22.92 10.57 10.59
CA GLU A 56 22.86 10.15 11.99
C GLU A 56 21.92 11.04 12.80
N ALA A 57 22.06 12.37 12.65
CA ALA A 57 21.19 13.33 13.31
C ALA A 57 19.72 13.18 12.87
N LEU A 58 19.49 12.88 11.59
CA LEU A 58 18.15 12.62 11.08
C LEU A 58 17.55 11.33 11.66
N THR A 59 18.33 10.27 11.77
CA THR A 59 17.88 9.01 12.38
C THR A 59 17.46 9.22 13.83
N THR A 60 18.27 9.98 14.58
CA THR A 60 17.96 10.36 15.96
C THR A 60 16.71 11.23 16.05
N ALA A 61 16.57 12.21 15.15
CA ALA A 61 15.38 13.07 15.13
C ALA A 61 14.10 12.29 14.76
N ASN A 62 14.20 11.32 13.85
CA ASN A 62 13.08 10.46 13.50
C ASN A 62 12.66 9.55 14.66
N SER A 63 13.60 8.96 15.42
CA SER A 63 13.26 8.14 16.58
C SER A 63 12.46 8.91 17.63
N PHE A 64 12.80 10.20 17.88
CA PHE A 64 12.00 11.04 18.76
C PHE A 64 10.65 11.42 18.16
N TYR A 65 10.60 11.67 16.85
CA TYR A 65 9.36 11.99 16.15
C TYR A 65 8.35 10.85 16.22
N ASP A 66 8.80 9.61 16.09
CA ASP A 66 7.96 8.41 16.13
C ASP A 66 7.43 8.11 17.55
N GLU A 67 8.11 8.60 18.61
CA GLU A 67 7.64 8.50 19.99
C GLU A 67 6.59 9.57 20.36
N LEU A 68 6.35 10.59 19.49
CA LEU A 68 5.36 11.63 19.75
C LEU A 68 3.94 11.19 19.37
N ALA A 69 2.96 11.60 20.17
CA ALA A 69 1.55 11.42 19.82
C ALA A 69 1.13 12.47 18.76
N ASP A 70 0.60 12.02 17.61
CA ASP A 70 0.09 12.88 16.53
C ASP A 70 1.06 14.00 16.06
N PRO A 71 2.32 13.70 15.72
CA PRO A 71 3.30 14.73 15.38
C PRO A 71 2.93 15.54 14.12
N GLU A 72 2.11 14.99 13.23
CA GLU A 72 1.64 15.67 12.01
C GLU A 72 0.73 16.87 12.28
N LYS A 73 0.07 16.90 13.44
CA LYS A 73 -0.83 18.01 13.84
C LYS A 73 -0.09 19.19 14.48
N ILE A 74 1.20 19.04 14.75
CA ILE A 74 1.99 20.06 15.45
C ILE A 74 2.47 21.10 14.43
N SER A 75 1.89 22.29 14.48
CA SER A 75 2.37 23.42 13.67
C SER A 75 3.64 24.01 14.28
N VAL A 76 4.73 24.07 13.49
CA VAL A 76 6.04 24.59 13.91
C VAL A 76 6.52 25.67 12.93
N LYS A 77 7.30 26.62 13.45
CA LYS A 77 8.01 27.58 12.60
C LYS A 77 9.29 26.94 12.04
N PRO A 78 9.73 27.33 10.83
CA PRO A 78 11.02 26.90 10.30
C PRO A 78 12.15 27.23 11.28
N MET A 79 13.05 26.28 11.51
CA MET A 79 14.20 26.45 12.39
C MET A 79 15.47 26.53 11.54
N ASP A 80 16.40 27.37 11.97
CA ASP A 80 17.73 27.43 11.36
C ASP A 80 18.48 26.11 11.52
N THR A 81 19.24 25.72 10.51
CA THR A 81 19.86 24.40 10.37
C THR A 81 20.91 24.09 11.42
N GLU A 82 21.78 25.06 11.77
CA GLU A 82 22.76 24.90 12.85
C GLU A 82 22.07 24.75 14.21
N LYS A 83 21.03 25.57 14.42
CA LYS A 83 20.19 25.49 15.61
C LYS A 83 19.49 24.12 15.73
N ALA A 84 19.00 23.57 14.62
CA ALA A 84 18.36 22.27 14.62
C ALA A 84 19.31 21.14 15.04
N LEU A 85 20.54 21.14 14.52
CA LEU A 85 21.56 20.15 14.88
C LEU A 85 21.97 20.23 16.34
N THR A 86 22.18 21.45 16.87
CA THR A 86 22.53 21.65 18.28
C THR A 86 21.37 21.26 19.20
N THR A 87 20.14 21.59 18.81
CA THR A 87 18.94 21.28 19.59
C THR A 87 18.72 19.77 19.68
N ILE A 88 18.82 19.02 18.57
CA ILE A 88 18.61 17.58 18.59
C ILE A 88 19.68 16.84 19.39
N ARG A 89 20.94 17.29 19.32
CA ARG A 89 22.04 16.74 20.14
C ARG A 89 21.81 16.95 21.62
N ARG A 90 21.36 18.16 22.02
CA ARG A 90 20.99 18.45 23.42
C ARG A 90 19.86 17.54 23.89
N ILE A 91 18.77 17.45 23.11
CA ILE A 91 17.62 16.59 23.43
C ILE A 91 18.07 15.14 23.56
N GLN A 92 18.94 14.65 22.69
CA GLN A 92 19.51 13.30 22.74
C GLN A 92 20.27 13.05 24.03
N SER A 93 21.14 14.00 24.45
CA SER A 93 21.92 13.88 25.69
C SER A 93 21.02 13.82 26.93
N ASP A 94 20.07 14.76 27.02
CA ASP A 94 19.14 14.85 28.15
C ASP A 94 18.23 13.62 28.24
N TYR A 95 17.74 13.13 27.11
CA TYR A 95 16.90 11.94 27.02
C TYR A 95 17.67 10.66 27.36
N GLN A 96 18.94 10.56 26.95
CA GLN A 96 19.78 9.42 27.27
C GLN A 96 20.04 9.33 28.79
N GLU A 97 20.20 10.45 29.48
CA GLU A 97 20.34 10.51 30.95
C GLU A 97 19.08 9.96 31.65
N LEU A 98 17.89 10.41 31.19
CA LEU A 98 16.61 9.90 31.70
C LEU A 98 16.44 8.41 31.40
N SER A 99 16.83 7.97 30.21
CA SER A 99 16.74 6.55 29.81
C SER A 99 17.68 5.67 30.61
N ASN A 100 18.89 6.13 30.90
CA ASN A 100 19.84 5.39 31.74
C ASN A 100 19.34 5.27 33.19
N THR A 101 18.76 6.35 33.72
CA THR A 101 18.16 6.34 35.06
C THR A 101 17.00 5.33 35.16
N ARG A 102 16.14 5.29 34.12
CA ARG A 102 15.06 4.32 34.00
C ARG A 102 15.57 2.87 33.96
N ALA A 103 16.60 2.62 33.15
CA ALA A 103 17.18 1.28 32.99
C ALA A 103 17.82 0.77 34.31
N ASP A 104 18.48 1.66 35.07
CA ASP A 104 19.02 1.30 36.39
C ASP A 104 17.90 0.93 37.38
N LEU A 105 16.82 1.73 37.43
CA LEU A 105 15.66 1.43 38.28
C LEU A 105 14.97 0.13 37.88
N GLU A 106 14.83 -0.16 36.59
CA GLU A 106 14.25 -1.40 36.07
C GLU A 106 15.11 -2.62 36.44
N SER A 107 16.43 -2.52 36.30
CA SER A 107 17.37 -3.55 36.73
C SER A 107 17.31 -3.81 38.22
N ARG A 108 17.24 -2.74 39.02
CA ARG A 108 17.07 -2.87 40.51
C ARG A 108 15.74 -3.50 40.88
N LEU A 109 14.66 -3.15 40.19
CA LEU A 109 13.35 -3.74 40.41
C LEU A 109 13.37 -5.24 40.12
N ALA A 110 13.95 -5.66 39.00
CA ALA A 110 14.09 -7.07 38.62
C ALA A 110 14.91 -7.87 39.68
N ALA A 111 16.00 -7.28 40.19
CA ALA A 111 16.81 -7.89 41.24
C ALA A 111 16.03 -8.05 42.57
N LEU A 112 15.21 -7.06 42.93
CA LEU A 112 14.35 -7.10 44.11
C LEU A 112 13.22 -8.13 43.94
N ASP A 113 12.61 -8.22 42.77
CA ASP A 113 11.57 -9.21 42.47
C ASP A 113 12.13 -10.64 42.52
N GLU A 114 13.36 -10.89 42.07
CA GLU A 114 14.04 -12.17 42.22
C GLU A 114 14.36 -12.47 43.68
N SER A 115 14.86 -11.48 44.45
CA SER A 115 15.10 -11.62 45.88
C SER A 115 13.82 -11.96 46.66
N LEU A 116 12.71 -11.31 46.35
CA LEU A 116 11.41 -11.59 46.92
C LEU A 116 10.91 -12.99 46.55
N ARG A 117 11.16 -13.45 45.30
CA ARG A 117 10.81 -14.82 44.87
C ARG A 117 11.55 -15.88 45.67
N VAL A 118 12.84 -15.63 45.95
CA VAL A 118 13.67 -16.55 46.76
C VAL A 118 13.23 -16.63 48.21
N ILE A 119 12.91 -15.50 48.87
CA ILE A 119 12.59 -15.46 50.31
C ILE A 119 11.13 -15.82 50.62
N ARG A 120 10.21 -15.60 49.67
CA ARG A 120 8.76 -15.76 49.85
C ARG A 120 8.34 -17.09 50.49
N PRO A 121 8.85 -18.27 50.05
CA PRO A 121 8.45 -19.56 50.62
C PRO A 121 8.91 -19.74 52.07
N PHE A 122 9.91 -18.98 52.52
CA PHE A 122 10.51 -19.09 53.85
C PHE A 122 9.99 -18.05 54.84
N ARG A 123 9.02 -17.21 54.47
CA ARG A 123 8.48 -16.11 55.31
C ARG A 123 7.90 -16.56 56.64
N ASN A 124 7.47 -17.83 56.74
CA ASN A 124 6.85 -18.38 57.96
C ASN A 124 7.88 -18.88 58.97
N ILE A 125 9.19 -18.75 58.67
CA ILE A 125 10.26 -19.12 59.63
C ILE A 125 10.40 -18.04 60.70
N ASN A 126 10.12 -18.39 61.94
CA ASN A 126 10.22 -17.47 63.10
C ASN A 126 11.65 -17.37 63.66
N TYR A 127 12.64 -17.92 62.97
CA TYR A 127 14.04 -17.87 63.41
C TYR A 127 14.80 -16.79 62.63
N ASN A 128 15.77 -16.18 63.36
CA ASN A 128 16.64 -15.18 62.72
C ASN A 128 17.58 -15.86 61.72
N ILE A 129 17.46 -15.46 60.44
CA ILE A 129 18.25 -16.03 59.31
C ILE A 129 19.75 -15.82 59.56
N SER A 130 20.15 -14.64 60.04
CA SER A 130 21.57 -14.37 60.31
C SER A 130 22.17 -15.23 61.41
N SER A 131 21.34 -15.71 62.37
CA SER A 131 21.77 -16.65 63.41
C SER A 131 21.94 -18.07 62.85
N ILE A 132 21.04 -18.50 61.96
CA ILE A 132 21.15 -19.79 61.25
C ILE A 132 22.42 -19.81 60.38
N LEU A 133 22.69 -18.74 59.64
CA LEU A 133 23.87 -18.64 58.76
C LEU A 133 25.19 -18.73 59.51
N LYS A 134 25.24 -18.44 60.83
CA LYS A 134 26.43 -18.47 61.68
C LYS A 134 26.69 -19.81 62.38
N PHE A 135 25.87 -20.86 62.18
CA PHE A 135 26.09 -22.16 62.80
C PHE A 135 27.42 -22.80 62.35
N GLN A 136 28.25 -23.22 63.33
CA GLN A 136 29.57 -23.81 63.04
C GLN A 136 29.58 -25.35 63.04
N PHE A 137 28.73 -25.98 63.82
CA PHE A 137 28.68 -27.43 64.02
C PHE A 137 27.51 -28.12 63.32
N ILE A 138 26.56 -27.34 62.85
CA ILE A 138 25.35 -27.80 62.15
C ILE A 138 25.40 -27.23 60.74
N HIS A 139 25.31 -28.08 59.73
CA HIS A 139 25.06 -27.68 58.36
C HIS A 139 23.57 -27.56 58.13
N PHE A 140 23.21 -26.54 57.37
CA PHE A 140 21.82 -26.29 56.98
C PHE A 140 21.74 -25.99 55.50
N ARG A 141 20.60 -26.23 54.91
CA ARG A 141 20.34 -25.87 53.52
C ARG A 141 18.87 -25.49 53.32
N PHE A 142 18.67 -24.37 52.67
CA PHE A 142 17.39 -23.97 52.15
C PHE A 142 17.18 -24.61 50.77
N GLY A 143 15.96 -25.04 50.45
CA GLY A 143 15.64 -25.59 49.18
C GLY A 143 14.20 -26.01 49.03
N ARG A 144 13.95 -26.69 47.92
CA ARG A 144 12.65 -27.27 47.61
C ARG A 144 12.80 -28.72 47.16
N ILE A 145 11.72 -29.47 47.34
CA ILE A 145 11.63 -30.87 46.92
C ILE A 145 10.28 -31.06 46.23
N GLU A 146 10.20 -31.89 45.20
CA GLU A 146 8.93 -32.23 44.58
C GLU A 146 8.00 -32.93 45.56
N LYS A 147 6.71 -32.57 45.55
CA LYS A 147 5.70 -33.02 46.50
C LYS A 147 5.57 -34.54 46.55
N GLU A 148 5.67 -35.23 45.42
CA GLU A 148 5.61 -36.69 45.36
C GLU A 148 6.77 -37.36 46.09
N TYR A 149 7.98 -36.82 46.00
CA TYR A 149 9.15 -37.34 46.72
C TYR A 149 9.10 -36.96 48.18
N TYR A 150 8.57 -35.79 48.54
CA TYR A 150 8.43 -35.38 49.94
C TYR A 150 7.53 -36.30 50.74
N GLN A 151 6.38 -36.73 50.22
CA GLN A 151 5.45 -37.63 50.88
C GLN A 151 6.06 -39.03 51.18
N LYS A 152 6.93 -39.51 50.30
CA LYS A 152 7.67 -40.77 50.51
C LYS A 152 8.79 -40.59 51.52
N PHE A 153 9.42 -39.43 51.53
CA PHE A 153 10.59 -39.09 52.30
C PHE A 153 10.24 -38.75 53.76
N GLU A 154 9.10 -38.13 54.03
CA GLU A 154 8.68 -37.73 55.39
C GLU A 154 8.67 -38.89 56.38
N LYS A 155 8.27 -40.08 55.94
CA LYS A 155 8.30 -41.28 56.75
C LYS A 155 9.71 -41.82 57.02
N TYR A 156 10.60 -41.68 56.04
CA TYR A 156 11.96 -42.23 56.08
C TYR A 156 12.93 -41.37 56.91
N ILE A 157 12.75 -40.03 56.89
CA ILE A 157 13.65 -39.07 57.58
C ILE A 157 13.77 -39.38 59.08
N TYR A 158 12.66 -39.58 59.71
CA TYR A 158 12.62 -39.73 61.23
C TYR A 158 13.07 -41.08 61.70
N GLU A 159 13.18 -42.09 60.86
CA GLU A 159 13.57 -43.45 61.26
C GLU A 159 15.06 -43.73 61.01
N ASN A 160 15.71 -43.10 60.04
CA ASN A 160 17.02 -43.56 59.55
C ASN A 160 18.07 -42.45 59.33
N LEU A 161 17.77 -41.20 59.60
CA LEU A 161 18.71 -40.10 59.34
C LEU A 161 18.76 -39.09 60.49
N ASP A 162 19.99 -38.71 60.86
CA ASP A 162 20.21 -37.65 61.86
C ASP A 162 20.06 -36.26 61.18
N THR A 163 18.83 -35.91 60.80
CA THR A 163 18.48 -34.65 60.17
C THR A 163 17.11 -34.18 60.61
N ILE A 164 16.92 -32.87 60.62
CA ILE A 164 15.64 -32.25 60.91
C ILE A 164 15.24 -31.45 59.68
N PHE A 165 14.08 -31.75 59.10
CA PHE A 165 13.51 -30.98 57.99
C PHE A 165 12.36 -30.11 58.53
N ILE A 166 12.47 -28.81 58.30
CA ILE A 166 11.41 -27.86 58.66
C ILE A 166 10.71 -27.44 57.35
N LYS A 167 9.48 -27.87 57.18
CA LYS A 167 8.61 -27.44 56.08
C LYS A 167 8.21 -25.98 56.30
N CYS A 168 8.41 -25.14 55.30
CA CYS A 168 8.17 -23.70 55.35
C CYS A 168 6.93 -23.29 54.57
N ASP A 169 6.80 -23.85 53.37
CA ASP A 169 5.66 -23.57 52.45
C ASP A 169 5.46 -24.77 51.52
N GLU A 170 4.30 -24.88 50.89
CA GLU A 170 4.06 -25.84 49.82
C GLU A 170 3.17 -25.23 48.72
N ASP A 171 3.43 -25.63 47.50
CA ASP A 171 2.58 -25.36 46.34
C ASP A 171 2.08 -26.68 45.72
N ASP A 172 1.51 -26.62 44.52
CA ASP A 172 0.98 -27.81 43.84
C ASP A 172 2.08 -28.79 43.41
N GLN A 173 3.32 -28.34 43.19
CA GLN A 173 4.44 -29.14 42.69
C GLN A 173 5.55 -29.35 43.69
N TYR A 174 5.84 -28.39 44.57
CA TYR A 174 7.01 -28.36 45.44
C TYR A 174 6.64 -28.14 46.90
N VAL A 175 7.43 -28.74 47.79
CA VAL A 175 7.51 -28.44 49.21
C VAL A 175 8.81 -27.71 49.48
N TRP A 176 8.70 -26.52 50.02
CA TRP A 176 9.83 -25.67 50.37
C TRP A 176 10.20 -25.88 51.84
N GLY A 177 11.49 -26.00 52.09
CA GLY A 177 11.91 -26.24 53.47
C GLY A 177 13.39 -25.98 53.70
N LEU A 178 13.75 -26.16 54.95
CA LEU A 178 15.08 -26.01 55.49
C LEU A 178 15.46 -27.28 56.22
N TYR A 179 16.58 -27.90 55.90
CA TYR A 179 17.09 -29.01 56.69
C TYR A 179 18.35 -28.67 57.46
N PHE A 180 18.48 -29.28 58.63
CA PHE A 180 19.63 -29.20 59.50
C PHE A 180 20.26 -30.57 59.64
N VAL A 181 21.60 -30.62 59.69
CA VAL A 181 22.35 -31.86 59.80
C VAL A 181 23.65 -31.62 60.57
N PRO A 182 24.05 -32.51 61.52
CA PRO A 182 25.36 -32.46 62.15
C PRO A 182 26.49 -32.53 61.13
N LYS A 183 27.60 -31.81 61.34
CA LYS A 183 28.71 -31.69 60.38
C LYS A 183 29.31 -33.05 59.97
N HIS A 184 29.31 -34.04 60.89
CA HIS A 184 29.88 -35.39 60.64
C HIS A 184 29.01 -36.24 59.72
N GLU A 185 27.69 -36.04 59.65
CA GLU A 185 26.72 -36.74 58.79
C GLU A 185 26.42 -35.97 57.47
N ALA A 186 26.97 -34.79 57.29
CA ALA A 186 26.59 -33.86 56.23
C ALA A 186 26.70 -34.45 54.80
N GLN A 187 27.71 -35.29 54.53
CA GLN A 187 27.90 -35.89 53.19
C GLN A 187 26.85 -36.97 52.91
N LYS A 188 26.53 -37.81 53.88
CA LYS A 188 25.57 -38.90 53.75
C LYS A 188 24.16 -38.31 53.56
N VAL A 189 23.77 -37.36 54.41
CA VAL A 189 22.47 -36.67 54.34
C VAL A 189 22.33 -35.89 53.02
N LYS A 190 23.39 -35.21 52.58
CA LYS A 190 23.38 -34.52 51.26
C LYS A 190 23.10 -35.48 50.11
N ALA A 191 23.70 -36.68 50.10
CA ALA A 191 23.48 -37.68 49.05
C ALA A 191 21.99 -38.12 49.02
N VAL A 192 21.40 -38.38 50.22
CA VAL A 192 20.00 -38.76 50.30
C VAL A 192 19.07 -37.64 49.83
N TYR A 193 19.26 -36.39 50.24
CA TYR A 193 18.45 -35.27 49.77
C TYR A 193 18.62 -35.03 48.25
N SER A 194 19.83 -35.24 47.73
CA SER A 194 20.08 -35.14 46.28
C SER A 194 19.34 -36.24 45.50
N SER A 195 19.29 -37.49 46.04
CA SER A 195 18.53 -38.58 45.40
C SER A 195 17.00 -38.35 45.41
N MET A 196 16.51 -37.46 46.26
CA MET A 196 15.11 -37.06 46.36
C MET A 196 14.83 -35.77 45.55
N HIS A 197 15.70 -35.40 44.67
CA HIS A 197 15.58 -34.17 43.84
C HIS A 197 15.47 -32.88 44.64
N PHE A 198 16.16 -32.82 45.82
CA PHE A 198 16.22 -31.59 46.61
C PHE A 198 17.04 -30.53 45.87
N GLU A 199 16.42 -29.48 45.41
CA GLU A 199 17.03 -28.32 44.79
C GLU A 199 17.42 -27.29 45.86
N ARG A 200 18.74 -27.02 45.96
CA ARG A 200 19.25 -26.06 46.93
C ARG A 200 18.97 -24.64 46.48
N ILE A 201 18.47 -23.82 47.39
CA ILE A 201 18.28 -22.38 47.22
C ILE A 201 19.33 -21.65 48.04
N TYR A 202 20.04 -20.70 47.40
CA TYR A 202 21.05 -19.89 48.08
C TYR A 202 20.37 -18.66 48.67
N MET A 203 20.39 -18.56 50.02
CA MET A 203 19.91 -17.39 50.72
C MET A 203 21.09 -16.39 50.83
N PRO A 204 20.94 -15.15 50.38
CA PRO A 204 22.02 -14.14 50.50
C PRO A 204 22.31 -13.81 51.96
N ASP A 205 23.59 -13.67 52.31
CA ASP A 205 24.06 -13.35 53.67
C ASP A 205 23.70 -11.92 54.13
N THR A 206 23.12 -11.12 53.24
CA THR A 206 22.73 -9.73 53.50
C THR A 206 21.41 -9.56 54.26
N TYR A 207 20.67 -10.64 54.50
CA TYR A 207 19.39 -10.58 55.22
C TYR A 207 19.62 -10.53 56.73
N GLU A 208 19.23 -9.41 57.37
CA GLU A 208 19.22 -9.24 58.80
C GLU A 208 17.81 -9.47 59.38
N GLY A 209 17.72 -10.13 60.51
CA GLY A 209 16.45 -10.41 61.18
C GLY A 209 15.77 -11.71 60.72
N THR A 210 14.46 -11.78 60.90
CA THR A 210 13.61 -12.92 60.52
C THR A 210 13.28 -12.87 59.02
N ALA A 211 12.96 -14.01 58.41
CA ALA A 211 12.56 -14.06 57.00
C ALA A 211 11.34 -13.18 56.67
N LYS A 212 10.45 -13.02 57.62
CA LYS A 212 9.27 -12.14 57.55
C LYS A 212 9.67 -10.68 57.48
N GLU A 213 10.55 -10.25 58.39
CA GLU A 213 11.05 -8.87 58.42
C GLU A 213 11.83 -8.51 57.13
N ALA A 214 12.69 -9.43 56.67
CA ALA A 214 13.41 -9.27 55.39
C ALA A 214 12.44 -9.18 54.21
N PHE A 215 11.41 -10.02 54.17
CA PHE A 215 10.38 -9.96 53.13
C PHE A 215 9.61 -8.65 53.15
N GLU A 216 9.22 -8.14 54.30
CA GLU A 216 8.52 -6.85 54.46
C GLU A 216 9.41 -5.67 54.03
N GLN A 217 10.67 -5.68 54.41
CA GLN A 217 11.64 -4.64 54.00
C GLN A 217 11.89 -4.66 52.49
N LEU A 218 12.10 -5.85 51.91
CA LEU A 218 12.26 -5.98 50.46
C LEU A 218 11.01 -5.53 49.69
N THR A 219 9.82 -5.91 50.20
CA THR A 219 8.54 -5.46 49.59
C THR A 219 8.40 -3.94 49.66
N LYS A 220 8.75 -3.32 50.79
CA LYS A 220 8.72 -1.87 50.94
C LYS A 220 9.70 -1.18 49.99
N THR A 221 10.92 -1.72 49.86
CA THR A 221 11.94 -1.21 48.95
C THR A 221 11.53 -1.39 47.49
N ARG A 222 10.99 -2.55 47.13
CA ARG A 222 10.44 -2.86 45.79
C ARG A 222 9.35 -1.89 45.39
N ASN A 223 8.39 -1.61 46.31
CA ASN A 223 7.31 -0.66 46.03
C ASN A 223 7.81 0.77 45.87
N ARG A 224 8.85 1.15 46.61
CA ARG A 224 9.50 2.45 46.43
C ARG A 224 10.18 2.54 45.08
N VAL A 225 10.99 1.56 44.69
CA VAL A 225 11.66 1.52 43.39
C VAL A 225 10.65 1.49 42.23
N ALA A 226 9.54 0.76 42.40
CA ALA A 226 8.46 0.76 41.40
C ALA A 226 7.78 2.15 41.27
N ALA A 227 7.59 2.87 42.35
CA ALA A 227 7.10 4.25 42.31
C ALA A 227 8.11 5.21 41.69
N ASP A 228 9.41 5.03 41.99
CA ASP A 228 10.47 5.80 41.37
C ASP A 228 10.57 5.53 39.84
N LEU A 229 10.39 4.27 39.43
CA LEU A 229 10.33 3.89 38.00
C LEU A 229 9.14 4.55 37.29
N ALA A 230 7.95 4.50 37.89
CA ALA A 230 6.77 5.16 37.33
C ALA A 230 6.97 6.69 37.22
N SER A 231 7.63 7.30 38.21
CA SER A 231 8.01 8.72 38.15
C SER A 231 9.04 9.01 37.05
N ALA A 232 9.99 8.09 36.80
CA ALA A 232 10.97 8.23 35.72
C ALA A 232 10.30 8.12 34.34
N ASP A 233 9.35 7.18 34.16
CA ASP A 233 8.56 7.05 32.94
C ASP A 233 7.72 8.30 32.66
N GLN A 234 7.12 8.88 33.70
CA GLN A 234 6.37 10.14 33.56
C GLN A 234 7.27 11.30 33.21
N LYS A 235 8.46 11.42 33.83
CA LYS A 235 9.45 12.46 33.49
C LYS A 235 9.91 12.34 32.03
N LYS A 236 10.11 11.11 31.54
CA LYS A 236 10.47 10.84 30.15
C LYS A 236 9.37 11.30 29.17
N ALA A 237 8.11 10.99 29.46
CA ALA A 237 6.95 11.42 28.67
C ALA A 237 6.78 12.95 28.70
N ASP A 238 6.88 13.57 29.87
CA ASP A 238 6.79 15.03 30.03
C ASP A 238 7.92 15.75 29.31
N PHE A 239 9.12 15.17 29.27
CA PHE A 239 10.26 15.71 28.55
C PHE A 239 10.00 15.75 27.03
N LEU A 240 9.46 14.67 26.46
CA LEU A 240 9.09 14.61 25.04
C LEU A 240 7.98 15.62 24.71
N LEU A 241 6.95 15.71 25.56
CA LEU A 241 5.85 16.68 25.38
C LEU A 241 6.34 18.14 25.43
N ARG A 242 7.26 18.47 26.34
CA ARG A 242 7.83 19.83 26.44
C ARG A 242 8.65 20.20 25.20
N ASN A 243 9.40 19.25 24.66
CA ASN A 243 10.28 19.46 23.51
C ASN A 243 9.63 19.12 22.16
N GLN A 244 8.33 18.73 22.10
CA GLN A 244 7.68 18.27 20.88
C GLN A 244 7.80 19.23 19.69
N LYS A 245 7.67 20.55 19.93
CA LYS A 245 7.81 21.55 18.87
C LYS A 245 9.24 21.66 18.36
N ASP A 246 10.21 21.60 19.26
CA ASP A 246 11.62 21.65 18.91
C ASP A 246 12.07 20.38 18.18
N ILE A 247 11.55 19.21 18.57
CA ILE A 247 11.80 17.93 17.89
C ILE A 247 11.27 17.98 16.45
N VAL A 248 10.00 18.38 16.25
CA VAL A 248 9.39 18.45 14.93
C VAL A 248 10.08 19.49 14.05
N ALA A 249 10.39 20.68 14.58
CA ALA A 249 11.07 21.73 13.84
C ALA A 249 12.50 21.31 13.45
N SER A 250 13.26 20.71 14.38
CA SER A 250 14.61 20.22 14.12
C SER A 250 14.61 19.07 13.12
N ARG A 251 13.69 18.10 13.27
CA ARG A 251 13.55 16.99 12.33
C ARG A 251 13.28 17.49 10.92
N ASN A 252 12.37 18.46 10.74
CA ASN A 252 12.06 19.01 9.43
C ASN A 252 13.25 19.73 8.81
N ALA A 253 13.98 20.54 9.58
CA ALA A 253 15.18 21.23 9.11
C ALA A 253 16.31 20.25 8.74
N ILE A 254 16.56 19.24 9.58
CA ILE A 254 17.59 18.21 9.32
C ILE A 254 17.21 17.31 8.16
N ALA A 255 15.91 16.96 8.01
CA ALA A 255 15.43 16.18 6.88
C ALA A 255 15.62 16.93 5.55
N GLN A 256 15.38 18.23 5.55
CA GLN A 256 15.66 19.07 4.37
C GLN A 256 17.14 19.09 4.02
N LEU A 257 18.04 19.27 5.01
CA LEU A 257 19.49 19.24 4.80
C LEU A 257 19.97 17.88 4.27
N SER A 258 19.51 16.81 4.91
CA SER A 258 19.88 15.44 4.50
C SER A 258 19.38 15.13 3.09
N GLY A 259 18.14 15.53 2.76
CA GLY A 259 17.58 15.37 1.42
C GLY A 259 18.38 16.16 0.38
N ASN A 260 18.70 17.41 0.66
CA ASN A 260 19.52 18.25 -0.25
C ASN A 260 20.92 17.66 -0.45
N PHE A 261 21.51 17.08 0.59
CA PHE A 261 22.81 16.41 0.48
C PHE A 261 22.71 15.11 -0.35
N ASP A 262 21.62 14.36 -0.23
CA ASP A 262 21.44 13.10 -0.97
C ASP A 262 21.30 13.31 -2.49
N VAL A 263 20.95 14.52 -2.97
CA VAL A 263 20.97 14.90 -4.39
C VAL A 263 22.35 14.69 -5.00
N ARG A 264 23.42 14.91 -4.24
CA ARG A 264 24.80 14.70 -4.68
C ARG A 264 25.08 13.27 -5.14
N ARG A 265 24.39 12.29 -4.55
CA ARG A 265 24.55 10.86 -4.93
C ARG A 265 24.05 10.55 -6.34
N LEU A 266 23.16 11.40 -6.86
CA LEU A 266 22.64 11.29 -8.24
C LEU A 266 23.51 12.06 -9.22
N ALA A 267 24.41 12.91 -8.75
CA ALA A 267 25.33 13.69 -9.57
C ALA A 267 26.52 12.85 -10.03
N ALA A 268 26.97 13.11 -11.24
CA ALA A 268 28.27 12.68 -11.74
C ALA A 268 29.27 13.83 -11.62
N CYS A 269 30.56 13.51 -11.49
CA CYS A 269 31.65 14.49 -11.51
C CYS A 269 32.57 14.24 -12.68
N THR A 270 32.99 15.31 -13.36
CA THR A 270 34.04 15.28 -14.37
C THR A 270 35.39 15.60 -13.73
N HIS A 271 36.45 14.89 -14.14
CA HIS A 271 37.81 15.22 -13.76
C HIS A 271 38.42 16.10 -14.86
N GLY A 272 38.52 17.40 -14.59
CA GLY A 272 39.34 18.31 -15.39
C GLY A 272 40.67 18.56 -14.68
N ASP A 273 41.68 19.11 -15.40
CA ASP A 273 43.04 19.32 -14.89
C ASP A 273 43.13 20.28 -13.67
N LYS A 274 42.13 21.11 -13.43
CA LYS A 274 42.11 22.07 -12.32
C LYS A 274 40.80 22.18 -11.54
N ASP A 275 39.64 21.93 -12.21
CA ASP A 275 38.33 22.11 -11.60
C ASP A 275 37.47 20.85 -11.76
N VAL A 276 36.75 20.49 -10.72
CA VAL A 276 35.78 19.39 -10.71
C VAL A 276 34.39 19.97 -10.86
N PHE A 277 33.72 19.59 -11.95
CA PHE A 277 32.33 19.99 -12.21
C PHE A 277 31.39 18.85 -11.85
N TYR A 278 30.23 19.19 -11.32
CA TYR A 278 29.13 18.24 -11.16
C TYR A 278 28.21 18.29 -12.39
N ILE A 279 27.57 17.19 -12.67
CA ILE A 279 26.49 17.07 -13.64
C ILE A 279 25.30 16.43 -12.94
N LEU A 280 24.18 17.14 -12.90
CA LEU A 280 22.88 16.63 -12.43
C LEU A 280 21.95 16.47 -13.62
N CYS A 281 21.32 15.30 -13.72
CA CYS A 281 20.35 15.00 -14.76
C CYS A 281 18.96 14.82 -14.15
N GLY A 282 17.93 15.24 -14.89
CA GLY A 282 16.56 15.06 -14.43
C GLY A 282 15.50 15.51 -15.41
N TRP A 283 14.26 15.19 -15.09
CA TRP A 283 13.09 15.52 -15.88
C TRP A 283 12.27 16.61 -15.22
N MET A 284 11.90 17.63 -15.96
CA MET A 284 10.95 18.68 -15.56
C MET A 284 9.80 18.77 -16.55
N THR A 285 8.68 19.38 -16.12
CA THR A 285 7.65 19.77 -17.07
C THR A 285 8.20 20.84 -18.00
N GLU A 286 7.77 20.87 -19.25
CA GLU A 286 8.22 21.85 -20.25
C GLU A 286 8.11 23.29 -19.73
N ARG A 287 7.03 23.61 -19.03
CA ARG A 287 6.81 24.92 -18.41
C ARG A 287 7.84 25.24 -17.34
N ASP A 288 8.09 24.28 -16.43
CA ASP A 288 9.03 24.49 -15.32
C ASP A 288 10.47 24.55 -15.84
N ALA A 289 10.81 23.77 -16.88
CA ALA A 289 12.11 23.78 -17.51
C ALA A 289 12.45 25.16 -18.13
N HIS A 290 11.51 25.76 -18.83
CA HIS A 290 11.70 27.12 -19.36
C HIS A 290 11.81 28.18 -18.25
N SER A 291 10.97 28.11 -17.23
CA SER A 291 11.05 29.02 -16.09
C SER A 291 12.36 28.87 -15.31
N PHE A 292 12.84 27.63 -15.16
CA PHE A 292 14.14 27.35 -14.56
C PHE A 292 15.28 27.94 -15.40
N GLN A 293 15.24 27.81 -16.72
CA GLN A 293 16.25 28.37 -17.63
C GLN A 293 16.29 29.90 -17.55
N GLU A 294 15.13 30.55 -17.40
CA GLU A 294 15.07 32.00 -17.20
C GLU A 294 15.66 32.42 -15.84
N ASP A 295 15.37 31.69 -14.77
CA ASP A 295 15.88 31.98 -13.42
C ASP A 295 17.40 31.85 -13.28
N ILE A 296 18.04 30.94 -14.06
CA ILE A 296 19.50 30.73 -14.01
C ILE A 296 20.27 31.58 -15.03
N LYS A 297 19.60 32.33 -15.91
CA LYS A 297 20.22 33.07 -17.02
C LYS A 297 21.27 34.08 -16.58
N ASP A 298 21.08 34.67 -15.41
CA ASP A 298 21.99 35.66 -14.82
C ASP A 298 23.14 35.03 -13.99
N ASP A 299 23.13 33.71 -13.77
CA ASP A 299 24.12 32.99 -12.96
C ASP A 299 25.18 32.34 -13.87
N SER A 300 26.35 32.99 -13.96
CA SER A 300 27.49 32.53 -14.78
C SER A 300 28.12 31.21 -14.33
N HIS A 301 27.79 30.71 -13.13
CA HIS A 301 28.34 29.48 -12.56
C HIS A 301 27.53 28.23 -12.88
N ILE A 302 26.32 28.38 -13.48
CA ILE A 302 25.43 27.27 -13.80
C ILE A 302 25.21 27.23 -15.30
N PHE A 303 25.38 26.05 -15.87
CA PHE A 303 25.07 25.79 -17.25
C PHE A 303 23.99 24.71 -17.33
N CYS A 304 22.90 24.98 -18.05
CA CYS A 304 21.80 24.04 -18.22
C CYS A 304 21.54 23.79 -19.71
N ILE A 305 21.57 22.54 -20.09
CA ILE A 305 21.16 22.06 -21.41
C ILE A 305 19.78 21.44 -21.26
N ILE A 306 18.85 21.87 -22.10
CA ILE A 306 17.52 21.27 -22.23
C ILE A 306 17.51 20.52 -23.56
N ASP A 307 17.33 19.19 -23.50
CA ASP A 307 17.24 18.39 -24.71
C ASP A 307 15.91 18.64 -25.40
N GLY A 308 15.99 18.99 -26.69
CA GLY A 308 14.82 19.22 -27.55
C GLY A 308 14.23 17.91 -28.08
N GLU A 309 12.94 17.96 -28.43
CA GLU A 309 12.27 16.84 -29.12
C GLU A 309 12.86 16.59 -30.55
N GLU A 310 13.67 17.51 -31.07
CA GLU A 310 14.17 17.46 -32.44
C GLU A 310 15.52 16.74 -32.61
N ASP A 311 16.18 16.36 -31.51
CA ASP A 311 17.40 15.56 -31.57
C ASP A 311 17.10 14.06 -31.69
N GLU A 312 16.26 13.67 -32.66
CA GLU A 312 16.01 12.27 -33.07
C GLU A 312 17.30 11.52 -33.51
N HIS A 313 18.43 12.22 -33.60
CA HIS A 313 19.73 11.65 -33.99
C HIS A 313 20.56 11.13 -32.80
N LEU A 314 20.17 11.41 -31.55
CA LEU A 314 20.70 10.72 -30.39
C LEU A 314 20.07 9.33 -30.34
N LYS A 315 20.91 8.31 -30.58
CA LYS A 315 20.57 6.89 -30.69
C LYS A 315 19.47 6.50 -29.68
N PRO A 316 18.38 5.83 -30.12
CA PRO A 316 17.38 5.30 -29.22
C PRO A 316 18.09 4.33 -28.25
N GLY A 317 18.15 4.68 -26.95
CA GLY A 317 18.78 3.88 -25.90
C GLY A 317 19.68 4.63 -24.92
N VAL A 318 19.88 5.95 -25.09
CA VAL A 318 20.79 6.74 -24.22
C VAL A 318 20.05 7.28 -22.99
N HIS A 319 18.75 7.58 -23.07
CA HIS A 319 17.97 8.06 -21.94
C HIS A 319 16.87 7.07 -21.54
N GLN A 320 16.62 6.96 -20.24
CA GLN A 320 15.45 6.23 -19.75
C GLN A 320 14.18 6.92 -20.23
N GLN A 321 13.09 6.15 -20.42
CA GLN A 321 11.81 6.72 -20.83
C GLN A 321 11.35 7.84 -19.87
N PRO A 322 10.82 8.97 -20.39
CA PRO A 322 10.35 10.08 -19.57
C PRO A 322 9.34 9.62 -18.53
N PRO A 323 9.40 10.14 -17.29
CA PRO A 323 8.40 9.84 -16.27
C PRO A 323 7.07 10.50 -16.63
N THR A 324 5.97 9.84 -16.26
CA THR A 324 4.62 10.30 -16.55
C THR A 324 4.04 11.10 -15.39
N LYS A 325 3.66 12.35 -15.65
CA LYS A 325 2.91 13.21 -14.74
C LYS A 325 1.53 13.47 -15.30
N LEU A 326 0.50 13.07 -14.56
CA LEU A 326 -0.89 13.29 -14.95
C LEU A 326 -1.37 14.66 -14.48
N LYS A 327 -2.05 15.37 -15.37
CA LYS A 327 -2.73 16.64 -15.08
C LYS A 327 -4.14 16.60 -15.62
N ASN A 328 -5.07 16.33 -14.72
CA ASN A 328 -6.48 16.22 -15.06
C ASN A 328 -7.31 17.30 -14.37
N PRO A 329 -8.45 17.72 -15.01
CA PRO A 329 -9.42 18.59 -14.39
C PRO A 329 -9.89 18.05 -13.04
N LYS A 330 -10.32 18.95 -12.14
CA LYS A 330 -10.75 18.59 -10.76
C LYS A 330 -11.82 17.50 -10.72
N LEU A 331 -12.69 17.43 -11.73
CA LEU A 331 -13.76 16.42 -11.83
C LEU A 331 -13.20 15.00 -12.08
N PHE A 332 -12.18 14.88 -12.94
CA PHE A 332 -11.59 13.58 -13.29
C PHE A 332 -10.44 13.18 -12.37
N LYS A 333 -9.88 14.13 -11.61
CA LYS A 333 -8.75 13.90 -10.72
C LYS A 333 -8.93 12.72 -9.74
N PRO A 334 -10.10 12.47 -9.12
CA PRO A 334 -10.29 11.30 -8.27
C PRO A 334 -10.04 9.98 -8.99
N PHE A 335 -10.36 9.88 -10.28
CA PHE A 335 -10.20 8.65 -11.07
C PHE A 335 -8.75 8.32 -11.42
N GLU A 336 -7.80 9.27 -11.24
CA GLU A 336 -6.37 8.98 -11.32
C GLU A 336 -5.95 7.88 -10.33
N MET A 337 -6.72 7.68 -9.25
CA MET A 337 -6.49 6.60 -8.29
C MET A 337 -6.57 5.23 -8.98
N TYR A 338 -7.57 5.01 -9.85
CA TYR A 338 -7.73 3.74 -10.58
C TYR A 338 -6.63 3.54 -11.60
N ILE A 339 -6.21 4.61 -12.29
CA ILE A 339 -5.07 4.55 -13.20
C ILE A 339 -3.78 4.18 -12.45
N LYS A 340 -3.52 4.81 -11.31
CA LYS A 340 -2.34 4.51 -10.47
C LYS A 340 -2.37 3.11 -9.87
N MET A 341 -3.55 2.52 -9.65
CA MET A 341 -3.69 1.14 -9.16
C MET A 341 -3.35 0.10 -10.23
N TYR A 342 -3.71 0.35 -11.47
CA TYR A 342 -3.39 -0.54 -12.59
C TYR A 342 -1.93 -0.37 -13.05
N GLY A 343 -1.49 0.88 -13.21
CA GLY A 343 -0.18 1.31 -13.69
C GLY A 343 -0.30 2.64 -14.41
N LEU A 344 0.72 3.48 -14.37
CA LEU A 344 0.71 4.75 -15.08
C LEU A 344 0.84 4.52 -16.61
N PRO A 345 0.22 5.37 -17.44
CA PRO A 345 0.39 5.26 -18.89
C PRO A 345 1.84 5.48 -19.29
N ALA A 346 2.31 4.75 -20.28
CA ALA A 346 3.59 5.06 -20.91
C ALA A 346 3.55 6.50 -21.49
N TYR A 347 4.70 7.15 -21.56
CA TYR A 347 4.74 8.57 -21.95
C TYR A 347 4.05 8.87 -23.30
N ASN A 348 4.14 7.92 -24.24
CA ASN A 348 3.52 8.03 -25.57
C ASN A 348 2.07 7.53 -25.64
N GLU A 349 1.54 6.96 -24.56
CA GLU A 349 0.15 6.50 -24.50
C GLU A 349 -0.82 7.65 -24.21
N MET A 350 -2.08 7.45 -24.56
CA MET A 350 -3.16 8.36 -24.19
C MET A 350 -3.50 8.19 -22.70
N ASP A 351 -3.74 9.30 -22.02
CA ASP A 351 -4.26 9.28 -20.64
C ASP A 351 -5.74 8.81 -20.63
N PRO A 352 -6.05 7.62 -20.09
CA PRO A 352 -7.40 7.09 -20.10
C PRO A 352 -8.28 7.64 -18.98
N THR A 353 -7.80 8.55 -18.13
CA THR A 353 -8.50 9.01 -16.91
C THR A 353 -9.91 9.54 -17.19
N TRP A 354 -10.08 10.34 -18.25
CA TRP A 354 -11.38 10.89 -18.63
C TRP A 354 -12.35 9.81 -19.11
N PHE A 355 -11.83 8.83 -19.85
CA PHE A 355 -12.60 7.70 -20.37
C PHE A 355 -13.09 6.80 -19.21
N VAL A 356 -12.18 6.43 -18.31
CA VAL A 356 -12.54 5.67 -17.10
C VAL A 356 -13.56 6.43 -16.23
N ALA A 357 -13.39 7.74 -16.06
CA ALA A 357 -14.34 8.51 -15.28
C ALA A 357 -15.76 8.45 -15.85
N LEU A 358 -15.89 8.49 -17.17
CA LEU A 358 -17.17 8.40 -17.85
C LEU A 358 -17.74 6.98 -17.83
N THR A 359 -16.95 5.98 -18.27
CA THR A 359 -17.40 4.58 -18.40
C THR A 359 -17.68 3.96 -17.05
N TYR A 360 -16.80 4.16 -16.05
CA TYR A 360 -17.03 3.67 -14.69
C TYR A 360 -18.34 4.23 -14.09
N SER A 361 -18.51 5.55 -14.16
CA SER A 361 -19.70 6.19 -13.58
C SER A 361 -20.98 5.76 -14.31
N PHE A 362 -20.92 5.64 -15.63
CA PHE A 362 -22.03 5.19 -16.46
C PHE A 362 -22.41 3.74 -16.18
N ILE A 363 -21.45 2.82 -16.18
CA ILE A 363 -21.66 1.39 -15.93
C ILE A 363 -22.17 1.18 -14.49
N PHE A 364 -21.57 1.87 -13.51
CA PHE A 364 -22.04 1.81 -12.13
C PHE A 364 -23.50 2.24 -12.03
N GLY A 365 -23.85 3.38 -12.65
CA GLY A 365 -25.23 3.86 -12.68
C GLY A 365 -26.20 2.89 -13.35
N ALA A 366 -25.77 2.23 -14.43
CA ALA A 366 -26.59 1.23 -15.12
C ALA A 366 -26.81 -0.04 -14.29
N MET A 367 -25.82 -0.48 -13.52
CA MET A 367 -25.89 -1.63 -12.60
C MET A 367 -26.69 -1.31 -11.33
N PHE A 368 -26.58 -0.09 -10.84
CA PHE A 368 -27.12 0.38 -9.56
C PHE A 368 -28.07 1.57 -9.79
N GLY A 369 -29.13 1.34 -10.59
CA GLY A 369 -30.05 2.38 -11.03
C GLY A 369 -31.21 2.63 -10.07
N ASP A 370 -31.00 3.46 -9.03
CA ASP A 370 -32.05 3.91 -8.11
C ASP A 370 -31.87 5.41 -7.78
N VAL A 371 -32.97 6.20 -7.91
CA VAL A 371 -32.90 7.64 -7.68
C VAL A 371 -32.57 8.00 -6.25
N GLY A 372 -33.17 7.35 -5.27
CA GLY A 372 -33.01 7.67 -3.87
C GLY A 372 -31.61 7.29 -3.36
N GLN A 373 -31.18 6.07 -3.64
CA GLN A 373 -29.84 5.59 -3.26
C GLN A 373 -28.75 6.32 -4.03
N GLY A 374 -28.94 6.61 -5.33
CA GLY A 374 -28.01 7.36 -6.15
C GLY A 374 -27.79 8.79 -5.62
N LEU A 375 -28.87 9.47 -5.22
CA LEU A 375 -28.78 10.81 -4.64
C LEU A 375 -28.09 10.80 -3.27
N LEU A 376 -28.29 9.74 -2.47
CA LEU A 376 -27.61 9.55 -1.19
C LEU A 376 -26.10 9.35 -1.40
N LEU A 377 -25.71 8.52 -2.38
CA LEU A 377 -24.29 8.33 -2.77
C LEU A 377 -23.68 9.63 -3.31
N PHE A 378 -24.40 10.39 -4.12
CA PHE A 378 -23.93 11.67 -4.65
C PHE A 378 -23.67 12.67 -3.53
N ILE A 379 -24.65 12.95 -2.66
CA ILE A 379 -24.50 13.93 -1.58
C ILE A 379 -23.49 13.46 -0.55
N GLY A 380 -23.57 12.21 -0.09
CA GLY A 380 -22.66 11.65 0.89
C GLY A 380 -21.21 11.61 0.38
N GLY A 381 -21.00 11.18 -0.85
CA GLY A 381 -19.70 11.18 -1.51
C GLY A 381 -19.12 12.59 -1.66
N PHE A 382 -19.94 13.54 -2.10
CA PHE A 382 -19.50 14.93 -2.27
C PHE A 382 -19.07 15.57 -0.93
N LEU A 383 -19.84 15.37 0.14
CA LEU A 383 -19.53 15.90 1.46
C LEU A 383 -18.22 15.29 2.01
N LEU A 384 -18.06 13.98 1.90
CA LEU A 384 -16.83 13.30 2.34
C LEU A 384 -15.60 13.74 1.52
N TYR A 385 -15.75 13.92 0.21
CA TYR A 385 -14.69 14.42 -0.65
C TYR A 385 -14.28 15.86 -0.27
N LYS A 386 -15.27 16.74 -0.03
CA LYS A 386 -15.03 18.14 0.28
C LYS A 386 -14.42 18.34 1.68
N PHE A 387 -14.89 17.60 2.70
CA PHE A 387 -14.46 17.81 4.10
C PHE A 387 -13.26 16.95 4.51
N LYS A 388 -13.17 15.71 4.02
CA LYS A 388 -12.09 14.77 4.40
C LYS A 388 -11.09 14.49 3.29
N HIS A 389 -11.27 15.06 2.09
CA HIS A 389 -10.41 14.88 0.92
C HIS A 389 -10.16 13.41 0.53
N ILE A 390 -11.13 12.52 0.81
CA ILE A 390 -11.05 11.10 0.45
C ILE A 390 -11.31 10.97 -1.05
N THR A 391 -10.33 10.55 -1.84
CA THR A 391 -10.42 10.43 -3.31
C THR A 391 -11.52 9.47 -3.76
N LEU A 392 -11.68 8.33 -3.07
CA LEU A 392 -12.73 7.35 -3.36
C LEU A 392 -14.15 7.96 -3.23
N ALA A 393 -14.35 8.85 -2.27
CA ALA A 393 -15.63 9.53 -2.09
C ALA A 393 -15.99 10.42 -3.30
N GLY A 394 -15.00 11.01 -3.96
CA GLY A 394 -15.19 11.75 -5.21
C GLY A 394 -15.70 10.86 -6.35
N ILE A 395 -15.16 9.63 -6.46
CA ILE A 395 -15.60 8.64 -7.45
C ILE A 395 -17.04 8.21 -7.19
N ILE A 396 -17.36 7.88 -5.93
CA ILE A 396 -18.72 7.48 -5.50
C ILE A 396 -19.71 8.61 -5.78
N SER A 397 -19.32 9.86 -5.58
CA SER A 397 -20.18 11.01 -5.91
C SER A 397 -20.50 11.08 -7.41
N CYS A 398 -19.52 10.92 -8.29
CA CYS A 398 -19.76 10.88 -9.74
C CYS A 398 -20.64 9.69 -10.15
N ALA A 399 -20.39 8.51 -9.59
CA ALA A 399 -21.20 7.31 -9.82
C ALA A 399 -22.66 7.50 -9.34
N GLY A 400 -22.86 8.18 -8.20
CA GLY A 400 -24.19 8.51 -7.66
C GLY A 400 -25.02 9.40 -8.60
N VAL A 401 -24.38 10.31 -9.34
CA VAL A 401 -25.08 11.13 -10.37
C VAL A 401 -25.66 10.23 -11.46
N PHE A 402 -24.84 9.32 -12.02
CA PHE A 402 -25.32 8.40 -13.05
C PHE A 402 -26.34 7.39 -12.51
N SER A 403 -26.17 6.91 -11.27
CA SER A 403 -27.16 6.07 -10.60
C SER A 403 -28.51 6.76 -10.48
N THR A 404 -28.53 8.04 -10.16
CA THR A 404 -29.76 8.84 -10.13
C THR A 404 -30.40 8.96 -11.53
N ILE A 405 -29.59 9.19 -12.57
CA ILE A 405 -30.07 9.29 -13.96
C ILE A 405 -30.69 7.95 -14.39
N PHE A 406 -30.01 6.84 -14.19
CA PHE A 406 -30.52 5.51 -14.53
C PHE A 406 -31.72 5.11 -13.66
N GLY A 407 -31.76 5.55 -12.40
CA GLY A 407 -32.92 5.41 -11.53
C GLY A 407 -34.18 6.05 -12.11
N PHE A 408 -34.09 7.23 -12.71
CA PHE A 408 -35.21 7.82 -13.47
C PHE A 408 -35.56 7.04 -14.75
N MET A 409 -34.55 6.49 -15.45
CA MET A 409 -34.76 5.68 -16.64
C MET A 409 -35.47 4.34 -16.31
N PHE A 410 -35.16 3.72 -15.20
CA PHE A 410 -35.77 2.48 -14.73
C PHE A 410 -37.03 2.70 -13.91
N GLY A 411 -37.24 3.90 -13.37
CA GLY A 411 -38.40 4.27 -12.57
C GLY A 411 -38.37 3.73 -11.15
N SER A 412 -37.19 3.63 -10.53
CA SER A 412 -36.98 3.16 -9.15
C SER A 412 -36.56 4.29 -8.23
N ILE A 413 -37.21 4.42 -7.06
CA ILE A 413 -36.83 5.32 -5.96
C ILE A 413 -36.89 4.56 -4.64
N PHE A 414 -35.75 4.29 -4.01
CA PHE A 414 -35.62 3.43 -2.82
C PHE A 414 -36.33 2.06 -2.98
N GLY A 415 -36.33 1.52 -4.22
CA GLY A 415 -36.99 0.28 -4.59
C GLY A 415 -38.49 0.40 -4.93
N PHE A 416 -39.12 1.54 -4.70
CA PHE A 416 -40.52 1.75 -5.11
C PHE A 416 -40.59 2.03 -6.62
N GLU A 417 -41.26 1.14 -7.38
CA GLU A 417 -41.45 1.24 -8.83
C GLU A 417 -42.73 1.97 -9.22
N ASP A 418 -43.65 2.18 -8.28
CA ASP A 418 -44.98 2.79 -8.53
C ASP A 418 -44.96 4.32 -8.41
N VAL A 419 -43.89 4.90 -7.83
CA VAL A 419 -43.83 6.35 -7.55
C VAL A 419 -43.41 7.13 -8.80
N ILE A 420 -42.51 6.60 -9.62
CA ILE A 420 -42.00 7.24 -10.83
C ILE A 420 -42.29 6.33 -12.03
N PRO A 421 -42.92 6.81 -13.10
CA PRO A 421 -43.04 6.02 -14.32
C PRO A 421 -41.66 5.81 -14.95
N ALA A 422 -41.33 4.58 -15.31
CA ALA A 422 -40.08 4.27 -16.02
C ALA A 422 -40.04 5.04 -17.36
N LEU A 423 -38.98 5.82 -17.57
CA LEU A 423 -38.80 6.58 -18.82
C LEU A 423 -38.32 5.70 -19.97
N TRP A 424 -37.67 4.57 -19.67
CA TRP A 424 -37.10 3.70 -20.68
C TRP A 424 -37.63 2.26 -20.53
N LEU A 425 -37.05 1.46 -19.62
CA LEU A 425 -37.46 0.07 -19.40
C LEU A 425 -37.32 -0.32 -17.92
N ARG A 426 -38.15 -1.31 -17.51
CA ARG A 426 -38.01 -1.94 -16.18
C ARG A 426 -37.12 -3.17 -16.30
N PRO A 427 -36.06 -3.30 -15.50
CA PRO A 427 -35.09 -4.39 -15.62
C PRO A 427 -35.68 -5.80 -15.51
N MET A 428 -36.75 -5.99 -14.71
CA MET A 428 -37.35 -7.31 -14.49
C MET A 428 -38.40 -7.68 -15.53
N ASN A 429 -39.16 -6.75 -16.09
CA ASN A 429 -40.40 -7.03 -16.79
C ASN A 429 -40.28 -7.03 -18.31
N ASN A 430 -39.27 -6.41 -18.90
CA ASN A 430 -39.16 -6.24 -20.35
C ASN A 430 -38.39 -7.38 -21.00
N MET A 431 -39.08 -8.19 -21.78
CA MET A 431 -38.50 -9.32 -22.56
C MET A 431 -38.61 -9.06 -24.06
N MET A 432 -37.51 -9.31 -24.77
CA MET A 432 -37.41 -9.23 -26.21
C MET A 432 -37.21 -10.64 -26.82
N SER A 433 -37.88 -10.93 -27.91
CA SER A 433 -37.67 -12.20 -28.63
C SER A 433 -36.45 -12.10 -29.55
N VAL A 434 -35.45 -12.91 -29.28
CA VAL A 434 -34.22 -13.02 -30.08
C VAL A 434 -34.34 -14.25 -31.00
N PRO A 435 -34.08 -14.12 -32.31
CA PRO A 435 -34.01 -15.26 -33.20
C PRO A 435 -33.01 -16.29 -32.66
N PHE A 436 -33.34 -17.59 -32.74
CA PHE A 436 -32.56 -18.76 -32.28
C PHE A 436 -32.43 -18.96 -30.76
N ILE A 437 -32.57 -17.94 -29.90
CA ILE A 437 -32.31 -18.03 -28.44
C ILE A 437 -33.63 -18.03 -27.66
N GLY A 438 -34.69 -17.44 -28.22
CA GLY A 438 -35.99 -17.30 -27.55
C GLY A 438 -36.16 -15.92 -26.84
N LYS A 439 -36.95 -15.90 -25.76
CA LYS A 439 -37.20 -14.64 -25.02
C LYS A 439 -36.06 -14.36 -24.06
N LEU A 440 -35.37 -13.24 -24.24
CA LEU A 440 -34.34 -12.73 -23.33
C LEU A 440 -34.78 -11.39 -22.75
N ASN A 441 -34.30 -11.11 -21.56
CA ASN A 441 -34.50 -9.80 -20.95
C ASN A 441 -33.76 -8.73 -21.77
N THR A 442 -34.45 -7.64 -22.11
CA THR A 442 -33.95 -6.57 -22.98
C THR A 442 -32.68 -5.90 -22.41
N VAL A 443 -32.57 -5.83 -21.07
CA VAL A 443 -31.38 -5.24 -20.40
C VAL A 443 -30.09 -5.97 -20.77
N PHE A 444 -30.11 -7.31 -20.89
CA PHE A 444 -28.92 -8.09 -21.30
C PHE A 444 -28.49 -7.77 -22.73
N ILE A 445 -29.45 -7.66 -23.64
CA ILE A 445 -29.18 -7.38 -25.05
C ILE A 445 -28.55 -5.98 -25.18
N VAL A 446 -29.11 -5.00 -24.47
CA VAL A 446 -28.57 -3.62 -24.45
C VAL A 446 -27.18 -3.58 -23.81
N ALA A 447 -26.97 -4.32 -22.70
CA ALA A 447 -25.68 -4.39 -22.03
C ALA A 447 -24.59 -4.99 -22.94
N ILE A 448 -24.90 -6.07 -23.68
CA ILE A 448 -23.99 -6.67 -24.66
C ILE A 448 -23.70 -5.68 -25.79
N GLY A 449 -24.72 -5.04 -26.36
CA GLY A 449 -24.58 -4.05 -27.43
C GLY A 449 -23.72 -2.86 -27.00
N PHE A 450 -23.94 -2.36 -25.79
CA PHE A 450 -23.11 -1.30 -25.19
C PHE A 450 -21.65 -1.77 -25.03
N GLY A 451 -21.43 -3.00 -24.52
CA GLY A 451 -20.10 -3.58 -24.40
C GLY A 451 -19.38 -3.75 -25.73
N MET A 452 -20.09 -4.16 -26.80
CA MET A 452 -19.55 -4.25 -28.15
C MET A 452 -19.07 -2.88 -28.66
N CYS A 453 -19.86 -1.83 -28.42
CA CYS A 453 -19.45 -0.46 -28.77
C CYS A 453 -18.23 0.00 -28.01
N LEU A 454 -18.12 -0.31 -26.70
CA LEU A 454 -16.95 0.02 -25.89
C LEU A 454 -15.71 -0.72 -26.37
N ILE A 455 -15.80 -2.01 -26.70
CA ILE A 455 -14.67 -2.77 -27.25
C ILE A 455 -14.16 -2.15 -28.56
N LEU A 456 -15.06 -1.78 -29.50
CA LEU A 456 -14.69 -1.11 -30.74
C LEU A 456 -13.97 0.22 -30.47
N LEU A 457 -14.44 0.98 -29.50
CA LEU A 457 -13.85 2.24 -29.10
C LEU A 457 -12.45 2.04 -28.48
N CYS A 458 -12.27 1.01 -27.65
CA CYS A 458 -10.96 0.64 -27.11
C CYS A 458 -9.97 0.21 -28.19
N MET A 459 -10.42 -0.52 -29.22
CA MET A 459 -9.57 -0.86 -30.37
C MET A 459 -9.13 0.39 -31.14
N ILE A 460 -10.01 1.38 -31.31
CA ILE A 460 -9.65 2.67 -31.91
C ILE A 460 -8.58 3.37 -31.08
N PHE A 461 -8.70 3.37 -29.75
CA PHE A 461 -7.68 3.94 -28.87
C PHE A 461 -6.34 3.22 -28.99
N ASN A 462 -6.35 1.89 -29.14
CA ASN A 462 -5.13 1.13 -29.38
C ASN A 462 -4.44 1.54 -30.68
N ILE A 463 -5.21 1.67 -31.76
CA ILE A 463 -4.68 2.12 -33.07
C ILE A 463 -4.08 3.52 -32.95
N LEU A 464 -4.72 4.46 -32.23
CA LEU A 464 -4.21 5.80 -31.99
C LEU A 464 -2.91 5.80 -31.19
N ASN A 465 -2.81 4.94 -30.15
CA ASN A 465 -1.60 4.78 -29.36
C ASN A 465 -0.45 4.18 -30.18
N ALA A 466 -0.73 3.12 -30.96
CA ALA A 466 0.24 2.49 -31.85
C ALA A 466 0.73 3.46 -32.94
N TRP A 467 -0.17 4.28 -33.47
CA TRP A 467 0.20 5.31 -34.46
C TRP A 467 1.16 6.35 -33.88
N LYS A 468 0.91 6.81 -32.66
CA LYS A 468 1.84 7.72 -31.97
C LYS A 468 3.18 7.06 -31.67
N ALA A 469 3.20 5.76 -31.39
CA ALA A 469 4.41 5.00 -31.12
C ALA A 469 5.17 4.62 -32.41
N GLY A 470 4.56 4.76 -33.60
CA GLY A 470 5.15 4.36 -34.87
C GLY A 470 5.25 2.84 -35.09
N ASP A 471 4.50 2.06 -34.33
CA ASP A 471 4.54 0.59 -34.37
C ASP A 471 3.59 0.03 -35.42
N ILE A 472 4.15 -0.41 -36.55
CA ILE A 472 3.39 -0.86 -37.72
C ILE A 472 2.61 -2.17 -37.43
N GLU A 473 3.19 -3.06 -36.65
CA GLU A 473 2.56 -4.32 -36.28
C GLU A 473 1.26 -4.08 -35.52
N HIS A 474 1.34 -3.25 -34.47
CA HIS A 474 0.21 -2.91 -33.61
C HIS A 474 -0.79 -1.95 -34.26
N ILE A 475 -0.46 -1.30 -35.39
CA ILE A 475 -1.42 -0.51 -36.17
C ILE A 475 -2.29 -1.42 -37.06
N TRP A 476 -1.68 -2.36 -37.82
CA TRP A 476 -2.34 -3.04 -38.91
C TRP A 476 -2.70 -4.49 -38.66
N PHE A 477 -1.83 -5.28 -38.00
CA PHE A 477 -1.87 -6.74 -38.07
C PHE A 477 -2.20 -7.40 -36.71
N ASP A 478 -2.17 -6.67 -35.63
CA ASP A 478 -2.46 -7.24 -34.30
C ASP A 478 -3.96 -7.44 -34.08
N THR A 479 -4.31 -8.21 -33.05
CA THR A 479 -5.69 -8.55 -32.66
C THR A 479 -6.52 -7.31 -32.28
N ASN A 480 -5.93 -6.30 -31.67
CA ASN A 480 -6.60 -5.04 -31.29
C ASN A 480 -6.32 -3.91 -32.31
N SER A 481 -5.82 -4.23 -33.49
CA SER A 481 -5.46 -3.32 -34.58
C SER A 481 -6.58 -3.11 -35.59
N VAL A 482 -6.26 -2.54 -36.74
CA VAL A 482 -7.20 -2.36 -37.87
C VAL A 482 -7.78 -3.71 -38.32
N ALA A 483 -6.96 -4.79 -38.39
CA ALA A 483 -7.45 -6.10 -38.79
C ALA A 483 -8.47 -6.65 -37.77
N GLY A 484 -8.15 -6.55 -36.45
CA GLY A 484 -9.08 -6.94 -35.38
C GLY A 484 -10.35 -6.09 -35.35
N LEU A 485 -10.23 -4.76 -35.57
CA LEU A 485 -11.36 -3.84 -35.63
C LEU A 485 -12.32 -4.19 -36.78
N VAL A 486 -11.82 -4.51 -37.98
CA VAL A 486 -12.64 -4.92 -39.11
C VAL A 486 -13.33 -6.25 -38.84
N PHE A 487 -12.61 -7.23 -38.29
CA PHE A 487 -13.19 -8.54 -37.94
C PHE A 487 -14.31 -8.39 -36.89
N TYR A 488 -14.02 -7.76 -35.75
CA TYR A 488 -14.99 -7.60 -34.66
C TYR A 488 -16.14 -6.67 -35.05
N GLY A 489 -15.88 -5.59 -35.77
CA GLY A 489 -16.89 -4.69 -36.31
C GLY A 489 -17.84 -5.39 -37.28
N SER A 490 -17.30 -6.29 -38.13
CA SER A 490 -18.11 -7.13 -39.03
C SER A 490 -19.04 -8.08 -38.25
N ALA A 491 -18.54 -8.64 -37.13
CA ALA A 491 -19.34 -9.48 -36.26
C ALA A 491 -20.47 -8.67 -35.60
N VAL A 492 -20.17 -7.48 -35.09
CA VAL A 492 -21.17 -6.60 -34.47
C VAL A 492 -22.23 -6.16 -35.48
N ILE A 493 -21.84 -5.79 -36.68
CA ILE A 493 -22.78 -5.42 -37.75
C ILE A 493 -23.65 -6.60 -38.13
N SER A 494 -23.09 -7.81 -38.27
CA SER A 494 -23.83 -9.02 -38.59
C SER A 494 -24.87 -9.36 -37.53
N ILE A 495 -24.50 -9.27 -36.25
CA ILE A 495 -25.43 -9.46 -35.11
C ILE A 495 -26.53 -8.39 -35.13
N ALA A 496 -26.20 -7.14 -35.35
CA ALA A 496 -27.20 -6.07 -35.42
C ALA A 496 -28.19 -6.28 -36.58
N LEU A 497 -27.76 -6.71 -37.76
CA LEU A 497 -28.61 -7.02 -38.87
C LEU A 497 -29.58 -8.19 -38.55
N ILE A 498 -29.09 -9.23 -37.90
CA ILE A 498 -29.91 -10.37 -37.46
C ILE A 498 -30.99 -9.90 -36.45
N LEU A 499 -30.61 -9.08 -35.47
CA LEU A 499 -31.52 -8.57 -34.44
C LEU A 499 -32.60 -7.63 -35.01
N THR A 500 -32.25 -6.86 -36.06
CA THR A 500 -33.20 -5.97 -36.76
C THR A 500 -34.01 -6.66 -37.85
N GLY A 501 -33.80 -7.96 -38.06
CA GLY A 501 -34.58 -8.76 -39.04
C GLY A 501 -34.17 -8.55 -40.50
N HIS A 502 -33.00 -7.92 -40.74
CA HIS A 502 -32.48 -7.75 -42.10
C HIS A 502 -31.70 -9.00 -42.56
N THR A 503 -31.66 -9.19 -43.86
CA THR A 503 -30.91 -10.31 -44.46
C THR A 503 -29.41 -10.04 -44.37
N LEU A 504 -28.64 -11.09 -44.04
CA LEU A 504 -27.17 -11.01 -44.03
C LEU A 504 -26.62 -10.75 -45.43
N PRO A 505 -25.47 -10.06 -45.54
CA PRO A 505 -24.75 -9.92 -46.83
C PRO A 505 -24.45 -11.26 -47.48
N GLY A 506 -24.30 -11.26 -48.82
CA GLY A 506 -24.01 -12.49 -49.56
C GLY A 506 -22.72 -13.19 -49.08
N GLY A 507 -22.63 -14.50 -49.21
CA GLY A 507 -21.53 -15.30 -48.69
C GLY A 507 -20.12 -14.85 -49.05
N ILE A 508 -19.93 -14.29 -50.25
CA ILE A 508 -18.63 -13.73 -50.70
C ILE A 508 -18.24 -12.51 -49.84
N VAL A 509 -19.20 -11.64 -49.52
CA VAL A 509 -18.95 -10.43 -48.70
C VAL A 509 -18.60 -10.86 -47.27
N LEU A 510 -19.32 -11.83 -46.71
CA LEU A 510 -19.02 -12.40 -45.39
C LEU A 510 -17.62 -13.02 -45.37
N PHE A 511 -17.25 -13.78 -46.39
CA PHE A 511 -15.90 -14.34 -46.47
C PHE A 511 -14.79 -13.27 -46.48
N ILE A 512 -14.98 -12.18 -47.21
CA ILE A 512 -14.03 -11.06 -47.25
C ILE A 512 -13.98 -10.35 -45.87
N MET A 513 -15.14 -10.12 -45.26
CA MET A 513 -15.23 -9.39 -43.98
C MET A 513 -14.63 -10.17 -42.80
N PHE A 514 -14.69 -11.48 -42.80
CA PHE A 514 -14.16 -12.33 -41.72
C PHE A 514 -12.83 -13.01 -42.10
N GLY A 515 -12.69 -13.51 -43.32
CA GLY A 515 -11.52 -14.27 -43.75
C GLY A 515 -10.28 -13.44 -43.94
N VAL A 516 -10.41 -12.27 -44.58
CA VAL A 516 -9.23 -11.39 -44.83
C VAL A 516 -8.61 -10.91 -43.51
N PRO A 517 -9.35 -10.36 -42.55
CA PRO A 517 -8.76 -9.96 -41.26
C PRO A 517 -8.11 -11.11 -40.49
N LEU A 518 -8.72 -12.31 -40.48
CA LEU A 518 -8.13 -13.48 -39.84
C LEU A 518 -6.81 -13.90 -40.48
N ILE A 519 -6.71 -13.85 -41.82
CA ILE A 519 -5.46 -14.13 -42.54
C ILE A 519 -4.39 -13.07 -42.22
N LEU A 520 -4.77 -11.79 -42.10
CA LEU A 520 -3.85 -10.71 -41.72
C LEU A 520 -3.31 -10.89 -40.29
N ILE A 521 -4.16 -11.28 -39.36
CA ILE A 521 -3.77 -11.57 -37.96
C ILE A 521 -2.86 -12.81 -37.92
N PHE A 522 -3.18 -13.87 -38.67
CA PHE A 522 -2.36 -15.07 -38.75
C PHE A 522 -0.95 -14.81 -39.30
N LEU A 523 -0.84 -13.91 -40.29
CA LEU A 523 0.41 -13.56 -40.96
C LEU A 523 1.07 -12.30 -40.36
N LYS A 524 0.74 -11.89 -39.13
CA LYS A 524 1.23 -10.64 -38.51
C LYS A 524 2.75 -10.53 -38.54
N GLU A 525 3.49 -11.56 -38.10
CA GLU A 525 4.95 -11.58 -38.04
C GLU A 525 5.61 -11.49 -39.44
N PRO A 526 5.25 -12.35 -40.44
CA PRO A 526 5.81 -12.25 -41.77
C PRO A 526 5.51 -10.93 -42.47
N LEU A 527 4.29 -10.40 -42.30
CA LEU A 527 3.90 -9.16 -42.95
C LEU A 527 4.64 -7.96 -42.36
N THR A 528 4.79 -7.92 -41.05
CA THR A 528 5.58 -6.88 -40.36
C THR A 528 7.05 -6.92 -40.79
N ALA A 529 7.66 -8.13 -40.80
CA ALA A 529 9.04 -8.31 -41.23
C ALA A 529 9.25 -7.88 -42.69
N LEU A 530 8.25 -8.08 -43.55
CA LEU A 530 8.29 -7.67 -44.96
C LEU A 530 8.24 -6.14 -45.11
N ILE A 531 7.39 -5.45 -44.32
CA ILE A 531 7.27 -3.97 -44.36
C ILE A 531 8.50 -3.31 -43.76
N GLU A 532 9.04 -3.82 -42.67
CA GLU A 532 10.25 -3.34 -42.00
C GLU A 532 11.54 -3.74 -42.74
N LYS A 533 11.45 -4.48 -43.83
CA LYS A 533 12.59 -4.95 -44.68
C LYS A 533 13.63 -5.72 -43.87
N LYS A 534 13.19 -6.53 -42.88
CA LYS A 534 14.07 -7.44 -42.13
C LYS A 534 14.62 -8.54 -43.04
N SER A 535 15.82 -9.00 -42.80
CA SER A 535 16.51 -10.01 -43.64
C SER A 535 15.88 -11.41 -43.56
N GLU A 536 15.17 -11.74 -42.48
CA GLU A 536 14.47 -13.02 -42.28
C GLU A 536 12.97 -12.73 -42.21
N VAL A 537 12.23 -13.02 -43.28
CA VAL A 537 10.79 -12.76 -43.41
C VAL A 537 9.95 -13.90 -42.84
N MET A 538 10.47 -15.14 -42.79
CA MET A 538 9.75 -16.31 -42.23
C MET A 538 10.57 -16.97 -41.13
N PRO A 539 9.92 -17.43 -40.06
CA PRO A 539 10.55 -18.26 -39.01
C PRO A 539 11.16 -19.52 -39.61
N LYS A 540 12.31 -19.96 -39.05
CA LYS A 540 13.05 -21.15 -39.51
C LYS A 540 12.25 -22.44 -39.45
N GLU A 541 11.34 -22.55 -38.48
CA GLU A 541 10.48 -23.72 -38.27
C GLU A 541 9.04 -23.46 -38.75
N LYS A 542 8.79 -23.60 -40.03
CA LYS A 542 7.47 -23.36 -40.67
C LYS A 542 6.31 -24.19 -40.09
N GLY A 543 6.59 -25.44 -39.65
CA GLY A 543 5.57 -26.30 -39.06
C GLY A 543 5.10 -25.79 -37.69
N MET A 544 6.04 -25.35 -36.83
CA MET A 544 5.75 -24.79 -35.53
C MET A 544 4.96 -23.47 -35.67
N PHE A 545 5.33 -22.60 -36.61
CA PHE A 545 4.63 -21.34 -36.89
C PHE A 545 3.14 -21.56 -37.24
N ILE A 546 2.85 -22.55 -38.11
CA ILE A 546 1.45 -22.85 -38.49
C ILE A 546 0.65 -23.33 -37.27
N VAL A 547 1.21 -24.26 -36.49
CA VAL A 547 0.53 -24.81 -35.31
C VAL A 547 0.30 -23.69 -34.25
N GLN A 548 1.32 -22.91 -33.96
CA GLN A 548 1.22 -21.79 -33.00
C GLN A 548 0.20 -20.75 -33.48
N GLY A 549 0.24 -20.35 -34.77
CA GLY A 549 -0.69 -19.37 -35.32
C GLY A 549 -2.15 -19.85 -35.31
N LEU A 550 -2.41 -21.16 -35.49
CA LEU A 550 -3.74 -21.71 -35.33
C LEU A 550 -4.26 -21.66 -33.88
N PHE A 551 -3.38 -21.94 -32.90
CA PHE A 551 -3.74 -21.79 -31.49
C PHE A 551 -3.98 -20.32 -31.10
N GLU A 552 -3.13 -19.40 -31.54
CA GLU A 552 -3.34 -17.96 -31.32
C GLU A 552 -4.67 -17.49 -31.91
N MET A 553 -5.00 -17.91 -33.12
CA MET A 553 -6.25 -17.55 -33.78
C MET A 553 -7.47 -18.07 -33.01
N PHE A 554 -7.39 -19.29 -32.48
CA PHE A 554 -8.46 -19.86 -31.64
C PHE A 554 -8.59 -19.09 -30.32
N GLU A 555 -7.49 -18.76 -29.67
CA GLU A 555 -7.45 -17.93 -28.46
C GLU A 555 -8.07 -16.56 -28.68
N VAL A 556 -7.75 -15.91 -29.80
CA VAL A 556 -8.31 -14.60 -30.21
C VAL A 556 -9.84 -14.68 -30.33
N LEU A 557 -10.37 -15.71 -31.02
CA LEU A 557 -11.81 -15.90 -31.16
C LEU A 557 -12.50 -16.12 -29.82
N LEU A 558 -11.91 -16.96 -28.96
CA LEU A 558 -12.42 -17.18 -27.59
C LEU A 558 -12.38 -15.90 -26.76
N SER A 559 -11.30 -15.13 -26.87
CA SER A 559 -11.15 -13.87 -26.15
C SER A 559 -12.21 -12.84 -26.55
N TYR A 560 -12.48 -12.68 -27.85
CA TYR A 560 -13.55 -11.78 -28.31
C TYR A 560 -14.93 -12.21 -27.79
N PHE A 561 -15.22 -13.50 -27.86
CA PHE A 561 -16.49 -14.04 -27.39
C PHE A 561 -16.64 -13.88 -25.86
N SER A 562 -15.64 -14.29 -25.09
CA SER A 562 -15.64 -14.21 -23.63
C SER A 562 -15.77 -12.77 -23.13
N ASN A 563 -14.98 -11.86 -23.71
CA ASN A 563 -14.98 -10.44 -23.30
C ASN A 563 -16.32 -9.77 -23.65
N THR A 564 -16.94 -10.14 -24.79
CA THR A 564 -18.27 -9.63 -25.13
C THR A 564 -19.33 -10.13 -24.14
N LEU A 565 -19.28 -11.41 -23.77
CA LEU A 565 -20.20 -11.97 -22.77
C LEU A 565 -20.01 -11.39 -21.37
N SER A 566 -18.81 -10.93 -21.02
CA SER A 566 -18.55 -10.31 -19.72
C SER A 566 -19.43 -9.08 -19.45
N PHE A 567 -19.89 -8.39 -20.50
CA PHE A 567 -20.79 -7.23 -20.36
C PHE A 567 -22.23 -7.61 -19.97
N VAL A 568 -22.63 -8.88 -20.09
CA VAL A 568 -23.90 -9.40 -19.55
C VAL A 568 -24.05 -9.07 -18.07
N ARG A 569 -22.93 -8.99 -17.36
CA ARG A 569 -22.85 -8.63 -15.95
C ARG A 569 -23.55 -7.31 -15.64
N ILE A 570 -23.49 -6.33 -16.54
CA ILE A 570 -24.17 -5.03 -16.35
C ILE A 570 -25.68 -5.26 -16.18
N GLY A 571 -26.26 -6.03 -17.07
CA GLY A 571 -27.68 -6.38 -16.98
C GLY A 571 -28.00 -7.29 -15.79
N ALA A 572 -27.11 -8.23 -15.47
CA ALA A 572 -27.32 -9.15 -14.35
C ALA A 572 -27.41 -8.39 -13.01
N PHE A 573 -26.50 -7.41 -12.78
CA PHE A 573 -26.54 -6.60 -11.57
C PHE A 573 -27.73 -5.63 -11.55
N ALA A 574 -28.12 -5.07 -12.70
CA ALA A 574 -29.33 -4.23 -12.77
C ALA A 574 -30.60 -5.01 -12.39
N VAL A 575 -30.73 -6.26 -12.87
CA VAL A 575 -31.86 -7.15 -12.50
C VAL A 575 -31.75 -7.59 -11.04
N SER A 576 -30.54 -7.92 -10.57
CA SER A 576 -30.28 -8.32 -9.18
C SER A 576 -30.65 -7.20 -8.20
N HIS A 577 -30.28 -5.96 -8.51
CA HIS A 577 -30.63 -4.78 -7.72
C HIS A 577 -32.15 -4.62 -7.58
N ALA A 578 -32.86 -4.66 -8.70
CA ALA A 578 -34.33 -4.57 -8.69
C ALA A 578 -34.97 -5.70 -7.86
N ALA A 579 -34.51 -6.96 -8.04
CA ALA A 579 -35.00 -8.10 -7.28
C ALA A 579 -34.70 -7.97 -5.77
N MET A 580 -33.51 -7.49 -5.41
CA MET A 580 -33.13 -7.33 -4.00
C MET A 580 -33.96 -6.23 -3.32
N MET A 581 -34.26 -5.15 -4.03
CA MET A 581 -35.15 -4.09 -3.53
C MET A 581 -36.60 -4.57 -3.37
N GLU A 582 -37.09 -5.42 -4.29
CA GLU A 582 -38.40 -6.05 -4.17
C GLU A 582 -38.51 -6.93 -2.91
N VAL A 583 -37.47 -7.72 -2.61
CA VAL A 583 -37.38 -8.52 -1.37
C VAL A 583 -37.39 -7.64 -0.12
N VAL A 584 -36.65 -6.51 -0.11
CA VAL A 584 -36.65 -5.56 1.01
C VAL A 584 -38.06 -4.98 1.25
N LEU A 585 -38.77 -4.61 0.19
CA LEU A 585 -40.14 -4.07 0.28
C LEU A 585 -41.13 -5.16 0.72
N MET A 586 -40.97 -6.39 0.27
CA MET A 586 -41.79 -7.53 0.71
C MET A 586 -41.59 -7.79 2.22
N LEU A 587 -40.36 -7.80 2.71
CA LEU A 587 -40.05 -7.93 4.14
C LEU A 587 -40.59 -6.75 4.96
N ALA A 588 -40.66 -5.58 4.38
CA ALA A 588 -41.26 -4.38 5.00
C ALA A 588 -42.78 -4.42 5.06
N GLY A 589 -43.44 -5.42 4.44
CA GLY A 589 -44.89 -5.59 4.46
C GLY A 589 -45.62 -4.72 3.44
N ALA A 590 -44.99 -4.37 2.31
CA ALA A 590 -45.61 -3.53 1.28
C ALA A 590 -46.92 -4.14 0.73
N GLU A 591 -47.00 -5.45 0.61
CA GLU A 591 -48.22 -6.16 0.15
C GLU A 591 -49.34 -6.18 1.19
N SER A 592 -49.02 -6.08 2.48
CA SER A 592 -50.01 -6.14 3.57
C SER A 592 -50.66 -4.80 3.92
N GLY A 593 -50.23 -3.72 3.27
CA GLY A 593 -50.75 -2.36 3.50
C GLY A 593 -50.21 -1.67 4.75
N ASN A 594 -49.45 -2.36 5.61
CA ASN A 594 -48.80 -1.80 6.79
C ASN A 594 -47.28 -1.76 6.61
N LEU A 595 -46.77 -0.74 5.97
CA LEU A 595 -45.36 -0.57 5.67
C LEU A 595 -44.53 -0.30 6.94
N ASN A 596 -43.56 -1.16 7.22
CA ASN A 596 -42.60 -0.93 8.32
C ASN A 596 -41.40 -0.11 7.82
N TRP A 597 -41.41 1.19 8.05
CA TRP A 597 -40.36 2.12 7.62
C TRP A 597 -38.98 1.81 8.19
N VAL A 598 -38.88 1.18 9.35
CA VAL A 598 -37.60 0.79 9.94
C VAL A 598 -36.93 -0.27 9.06
N VAL A 599 -37.70 -1.26 8.58
CA VAL A 599 -37.20 -2.31 7.68
C VAL A 599 -36.81 -1.70 6.33
N VAL A 600 -37.56 -0.76 5.81
CA VAL A 600 -37.24 -0.05 4.55
C VAL A 600 -35.93 0.69 4.67
N VAL A 601 -35.73 1.48 5.74
CA VAL A 601 -34.49 2.25 5.94
C VAL A 601 -33.27 1.36 6.15
N LEU A 602 -33.37 0.35 7.03
CA LEU A 602 -32.27 -0.58 7.29
C LEU A 602 -31.95 -1.44 6.06
N GLY A 603 -32.97 -1.91 5.34
CA GLY A 603 -32.80 -2.68 4.11
C GLY A 603 -32.12 -1.87 3.01
N ASN A 604 -32.59 -0.63 2.78
CA ASN A 604 -31.94 0.27 1.82
C ASN A 604 -30.49 0.60 2.20
N LEU A 605 -30.20 0.84 3.49
CA LEU A 605 -28.84 1.09 3.96
C LEU A 605 -27.94 -0.13 3.73
N PHE A 606 -28.45 -1.32 4.02
CA PHE A 606 -27.72 -2.58 3.81
C PHE A 606 -27.45 -2.83 2.32
N VAL A 607 -28.49 -2.72 1.47
CA VAL A 607 -28.36 -2.90 0.02
C VAL A 607 -27.40 -1.86 -0.56
N CYS A 608 -27.57 -0.58 -0.22
CA CYS A 608 -26.70 0.49 -0.69
C CYS A 608 -25.23 0.27 -0.30
N GLY A 609 -24.94 -0.17 0.92
CA GLY A 609 -23.59 -0.42 1.39
C GLY A 609 -22.97 -1.67 0.76
N MET A 610 -23.66 -2.80 0.83
CA MET A 610 -23.12 -4.10 0.38
C MET A 610 -23.10 -4.20 -1.15
N GLU A 611 -24.21 -3.91 -1.79
CA GLU A 611 -24.32 -4.02 -3.24
C GLU A 611 -23.53 -2.93 -3.96
N GLY A 612 -23.55 -1.68 -3.44
CA GLY A 612 -22.72 -0.60 -3.99
C GLY A 612 -21.23 -0.92 -3.98
N LEU A 613 -20.74 -1.62 -2.94
CA LEU A 613 -19.35 -2.10 -2.90
C LEU A 613 -19.10 -3.18 -3.97
N ILE A 614 -19.99 -4.19 -4.06
CA ILE A 614 -19.85 -5.30 -5.02
C ILE A 614 -19.91 -4.75 -6.46
N VAL A 615 -20.88 -3.91 -6.77
CA VAL A 615 -21.01 -3.26 -8.09
C VAL A 615 -19.75 -2.44 -8.41
N GLY A 616 -19.24 -1.64 -7.45
CA GLY A 616 -18.00 -0.89 -7.65
C GLY A 616 -16.81 -1.77 -8.05
N ILE A 617 -16.64 -2.93 -7.41
CA ILE A 617 -15.59 -3.91 -7.75
C ILE A 617 -15.84 -4.53 -9.12
N GLN A 618 -17.10 -4.87 -9.46
CA GLN A 618 -17.42 -5.50 -10.74
C GLN A 618 -17.25 -4.54 -11.93
N VAL A 619 -17.50 -3.25 -11.72
CA VAL A 619 -17.21 -2.23 -12.75
C VAL A 619 -15.70 -2.09 -12.95
N LEU A 620 -14.90 -2.03 -11.87
CA LEU A 620 -13.43 -2.01 -11.99
C LEU A 620 -12.89 -3.22 -12.75
N ARG A 621 -13.50 -4.39 -12.51
CA ARG A 621 -13.12 -5.61 -13.24
C ARG A 621 -13.38 -5.46 -14.74
N LEU A 622 -14.53 -4.90 -15.16
CA LEU A 622 -14.81 -4.62 -16.56
C LEU A 622 -13.81 -3.63 -17.16
N GLU A 623 -13.47 -2.56 -16.41
CA GLU A 623 -12.48 -1.57 -16.86
C GLU A 623 -11.11 -2.21 -17.10
N TYR A 624 -10.62 -3.00 -16.15
CA TYR A 624 -9.25 -3.51 -16.19
C TYR A 624 -9.07 -4.70 -17.13
N TYR A 625 -10.01 -5.63 -17.16
CA TYR A 625 -9.83 -6.88 -17.91
C TYR A 625 -10.42 -6.82 -19.32
N GLU A 626 -11.56 -6.15 -19.53
CA GLU A 626 -12.22 -6.11 -20.83
C GLU A 626 -11.82 -4.87 -21.65
N MET A 627 -11.52 -3.72 -21.00
CA MET A 627 -11.18 -2.48 -21.69
C MET A 627 -9.69 -2.18 -21.69
N PHE A 628 -9.02 -2.08 -20.55
CA PHE A 628 -7.60 -1.72 -20.49
C PHE A 628 -6.71 -2.74 -21.19
N SER A 629 -6.99 -4.05 -21.06
CA SER A 629 -6.25 -5.11 -21.76
C SER A 629 -6.16 -4.90 -23.28
N ARG A 630 -7.03 -4.05 -23.86
CA ARG A 630 -7.09 -3.80 -25.30
C ARG A 630 -6.17 -2.67 -25.77
N PHE A 631 -5.98 -1.62 -25.00
CA PHE A 631 -5.29 -0.42 -25.48
C PHE A 631 -4.28 0.18 -24.50
N TYR A 632 -4.20 -0.34 -23.28
CA TYR A 632 -3.45 0.27 -22.21
C TYR A 632 -2.41 -0.68 -21.63
N LYS A 633 -1.13 -0.31 -21.70
CA LYS A 633 -0.02 -1.15 -21.20
C LYS A 633 0.30 -0.89 -19.73
N GLY A 634 0.14 0.34 -19.25
CA GLY A 634 0.37 0.70 -17.86
C GLY A 634 1.82 0.59 -17.39
N THR A 635 2.78 0.73 -18.30
CA THR A 635 4.23 0.56 -18.04
C THR A 635 4.95 1.88 -17.76
N GLY A 636 4.21 2.98 -17.58
CA GLY A 636 4.78 4.31 -17.38
C GLY A 636 5.50 4.44 -16.03
N ARG A 637 6.58 5.21 -16.03
CA ARG A 637 7.36 5.54 -14.84
C ARG A 637 6.69 6.67 -14.08
N LYS A 638 6.63 6.55 -12.76
CA LYS A 638 6.06 7.59 -11.89
C LYS A 638 6.98 8.80 -11.82
N PHE A 639 6.43 9.99 -12.02
CA PHE A 639 7.13 11.23 -11.74
C PHE A 639 7.23 11.43 -10.21
N GLU A 640 8.43 11.34 -9.66
CA GLU A 640 8.74 11.54 -8.24
C GLU A 640 9.61 12.78 -8.11
N PRO A 641 9.00 13.95 -7.89
CA PRO A 641 9.77 15.17 -7.78
C PRO A 641 10.64 15.15 -6.54
N PHE A 642 11.88 15.61 -6.69
CA PHE A 642 12.71 15.98 -5.55
C PHE A 642 11.96 17.07 -4.77
N ARG A 643 11.51 16.74 -3.57
CA ARG A 643 10.90 17.71 -2.66
C ARG A 643 11.90 18.03 -1.57
N SER A 644 12.39 19.26 -1.53
CA SER A 644 12.83 19.78 -0.26
C SER A 644 11.59 19.79 0.65
N VAL A 645 11.65 19.08 1.77
CA VAL A 645 10.53 19.06 2.73
C VAL A 645 10.23 20.51 3.12
N LYS A 646 9.11 21.05 2.57
CA LYS A 646 8.61 22.37 2.93
C LYS A 646 7.97 22.36 4.29
#